data_50d4a6478d1da6cbd87168fed0073d91
#
_entry.id   50d4a6478d1da6cbd87168fed0073d91
#
_cell.length_a   1.000
_cell.length_b   1.000
_cell.length_c   1.000
_cell.angle_alpha   90.00
_cell.angle_beta   90.00
_cell.angle_gamma   90.00
#
_symmetry.space_group_name_H-M   'P 1'
#
loop_
_entity.id
_entity.type
_entity.pdbx_description
1 polymer ?
#
loop_
_entity_poly.entity_id
_entity_poly.type
_entity_poly.pdbx_seq_one_letter_code
_entity_poly.pdbx_strand_id
1 'polypeptide(L)'
;MTQARDSGCRDRPECRLSNDGRARGDQRSTRDSGPALVSREAETAEIIRRVGTDRSHSDVLIVTGDPGAGKSTLLDLAADRARGAGGRVLRAVGSGSEAHLGFAGLHQLLRPVLAETQGLPSRQRSALRAVLGLEERAETPDAMLVGLAVLTLLSDLAETAPLLVVVDDAQWIDRASLDVLAFVARRMDSEPVTLLVGVRTAAALPGFDKGYERLELGPLDAAAANLLLDRQPTPPTGRARVRILQEAAGNPLALVELTHVTAIRHPEGSGVQGPLPVTDRLERIFAGHTADLPEPTRRILLLLAAADAADAPAAAVGLPEADDEAWVPADRAGLVRQDGSRISFRHPLIRSAIYHAASFEERRRAHLALAELLREEPDRRAWHLAAATVRPDQDVSAALQQTADRARRRGGFAAAAAAQERAAELSPRREDRARLLTEAATTAVFTGQLGWVEQLAAAVRQCTDDQALLGKAALATGQLMSLGSHHTAAFALLMRVADEATDARSPLVLDALAAAAVVRYYSGEESQQRQIQSLLSRMPDDAAAAALRAWVLAVSDPSSAGAFLTPALPGLIAKAKGDAGRLTALAVAAWLLDQTTLAARTFDEASDQWQARGRLPDGLGCAAGWTRLEQGRWAEARSVATDIAAMASSAGLDHAEACAHALDATVVALLGDPATARRLVERALALVDPLESRSVAVFARRALGMAAVAEGDYDTAYTQFRSAFTDDGDPVHYHVSYTLLAELAAAAVRRGRQEDAAELLERSARRLGTGMSARVRTLIDRGRALLAEPEHAELFFRAALKEPAGEQWPFERAQTQLDYGEWLRRQRRITEARPLLSAALETFQRLGARPWGERARAELRAAGIEVGGVVPTAFAELSPQQQQIVQLAARGLTNREIGEKLFLSPRTVGSHLYRVFPKLGITARSQLRDVVEGILSGTGVQG
;
A
#
# COMPACT_ATOMS: atom_id res chain seq x y z
N MET A 1 69.77 -4.49 -4.98
CA MET A 1 70.60 -3.75 -5.96
C MET A 1 69.60 -2.80 -6.66
N THR A 2 69.64 -1.62 -6.25
CA THR A 2 70.07 -0.38 -6.85
C THR A 2 69.01 0.31 -7.69
N GLN A 3 68.36 1.29 -7.12
CA GLN A 3 68.53 2.74 -7.35
C GLN A 3 67.83 3.22 -8.62
N ALA A 4 66.93 4.09 -8.61
CA ALA A 4 66.69 5.41 -8.05
C ALA A 4 66.73 6.51 -9.12
N ARG A 5 65.88 7.54 -8.93
CA ARG A 5 65.98 8.94 -9.39
C ARG A 5 65.26 9.22 -10.74
N ASP A 6 64.58 10.27 -10.90
CA ASP A 6 64.26 11.53 -10.23
C ASP A 6 63.88 12.55 -11.32
N SER A 7 63.11 13.55 -10.98
CA SER A 7 62.94 14.86 -11.60
C SER A 7 62.00 14.92 -12.86
N GLY A 8 61.15 15.89 -13.02
CA GLY A 8 60.86 17.07 -12.29
C GLY A 8 59.97 17.99 -13.14
N CYS A 9 59.08 18.66 -12.47
CA CYS A 9 58.77 20.09 -12.54
C CYS A 9 58.16 20.78 -13.77
N ARG A 10 57.04 21.43 -13.50
CA ARG A 10 56.52 22.75 -14.01
C ARG A 10 55.99 22.81 -15.45
N ASP A 11 54.74 23.27 -15.64
CA ASP A 11 54.29 24.65 -15.63
C ASP A 11 52.80 24.76 -15.92
N ARG A 12 52.16 25.68 -15.21
CA ARG A 12 50.87 26.28 -15.57
C ARG A 12 51.08 27.39 -16.60
N PRO A 13 50.06 27.75 -17.39
CA PRO A 13 49.58 29.11 -17.18
C PRO A 13 48.04 29.27 -17.19
N GLU A 14 47.67 30.26 -16.40
CA GLU A 14 46.36 30.93 -16.36
C GLU A 14 46.00 31.58 -17.72
N CYS A 15 44.71 31.65 -18.01
CA CYS A 15 44.17 32.74 -18.78
C CYS A 15 42.74 33.12 -18.37
N ARG A 16 42.56 34.42 -18.28
CA ARG A 16 41.46 35.19 -17.70
C ARG A 16 40.25 35.32 -18.66
N LEU A 17 39.06 35.38 -18.03
CA LEU A 17 37.96 36.34 -18.20
C LEU A 17 37.48 36.68 -19.61
N SER A 18 36.22 36.40 -19.91
CA SER A 18 35.32 37.46 -20.39
C SER A 18 33.89 37.17 -19.90
N ASN A 19 33.31 38.25 -19.41
CA ASN A 19 31.97 38.40 -18.83
C ASN A 19 30.99 38.59 -19.99
N ASP A 20 29.86 37.85 -19.97
CA ASP A 20 28.63 38.41 -20.57
C ASP A 20 27.43 37.80 -19.84
N GLY A 21 26.63 38.70 -19.30
CA GLY A 21 25.49 38.41 -18.49
C GLY A 21 24.25 38.02 -19.30
N ARG A 22 23.54 37.01 -18.79
CA ARG A 22 22.08 36.88 -18.94
C ARG A 22 21.50 36.14 -17.74
N ALA A 23 20.59 36.84 -17.13
CA ALA A 23 19.56 36.45 -16.17
C ALA A 23 19.54 34.98 -15.72
N ARG A 24 20.01 34.72 -14.51
CA ARG A 24 19.64 33.54 -13.71
C ARG A 24 18.37 33.87 -12.92
N GLY A 25 17.27 33.26 -13.31
CA GLY A 25 16.07 33.18 -12.51
C GLY A 25 16.38 32.55 -11.15
N ASP A 26 15.91 33.21 -10.15
CA ASP A 26 16.03 32.95 -8.74
C ASP A 26 15.33 31.60 -8.38
N GLN A 27 16.07 30.50 -8.40
CA GLN A 27 15.68 29.27 -7.70
C GLN A 27 16.26 29.32 -6.29
N ARG A 28 15.65 30.11 -5.44
CA ARG A 28 15.78 29.90 -4.00
C ARG A 28 15.03 28.61 -3.64
N SER A 29 15.75 27.53 -3.56
CA SER A 29 15.30 26.30 -2.90
C SER A 29 14.90 26.66 -1.48
N THR A 30 13.64 26.59 -1.19
CA THR A 30 13.05 26.61 0.14
C THR A 30 13.59 25.41 0.94
N ARG A 31 14.65 25.65 1.71
CA ARG A 31 14.96 24.85 2.89
C ARG A 31 13.94 25.26 3.98
N ASP A 32 12.78 24.70 3.92
CA ASP A 32 11.79 24.73 4.99
C ASP A 32 11.31 23.30 5.21
N SER A 33 12.07 22.54 5.96
CA SER A 33 11.72 21.21 6.44
C SER A 33 11.98 21.12 7.93
N GLY A 34 11.10 21.78 8.67
CA GLY A 34 10.77 21.32 10.01
C GLY A 34 10.21 19.88 9.90
N PRO A 35 10.23 19.07 10.98
CA PRO A 35 9.71 17.71 10.95
C PRO A 35 8.24 17.74 10.53
N ALA A 36 7.97 17.36 9.28
CA ALA A 36 6.62 17.36 8.74
C ALA A 36 5.78 16.34 9.51
N LEU A 37 4.76 16.81 10.20
CA LEU A 37 3.75 15.98 10.84
C LEU A 37 3.09 15.10 9.76
N VAL A 38 3.05 13.80 10.00
CA VAL A 38 2.45 12.84 9.06
C VAL A 38 1.01 12.60 9.49
N SER A 39 0.06 12.77 8.55
CA SER A 39 -1.38 12.50 8.74
C SER A 39 -1.99 13.13 10.00
N ARG A 40 -1.67 14.40 10.24
CA ARG A 40 -2.22 15.24 11.31
C ARG A 40 -2.82 16.53 10.73
N GLU A 41 -3.41 16.42 9.53
CA GLU A 41 -3.95 17.57 8.80
C GLU A 41 -5.10 18.23 9.57
N ALA A 42 -5.98 17.43 10.20
CA ALA A 42 -7.10 17.92 10.96
C ALA A 42 -6.64 18.65 12.24
N GLU A 43 -5.75 18.02 13.00
CA GLU A 43 -5.20 18.60 14.23
C GLU A 43 -4.33 19.84 13.93
N THR A 44 -3.56 19.78 12.84
CA THR A 44 -2.77 20.90 12.34
C THR A 44 -3.65 22.07 11.91
N ALA A 45 -4.71 21.81 11.15
CA ALA A 45 -5.67 22.82 10.71
C ALA A 45 -6.36 23.46 11.90
N GLU A 46 -6.72 22.67 12.92
CA GLU A 46 -7.34 23.15 14.15
C GLU A 46 -6.43 24.12 14.89
N ILE A 47 -5.15 23.77 15.07
CA ILE A 47 -4.17 24.65 15.71
C ILE A 47 -3.89 25.90 14.87
N ILE A 48 -3.69 25.77 13.56
CA ILE A 48 -3.43 26.91 12.68
C ILE A 48 -4.60 27.88 12.72
N ARG A 49 -5.84 27.38 12.73
CA ARG A 49 -7.04 28.21 12.87
C ARG A 49 -7.03 29.04 14.15
N ARG A 50 -6.50 28.50 15.27
CA ARG A 50 -6.42 29.15 16.57
C ARG A 50 -5.23 30.08 16.75
N VAL A 51 -4.18 29.93 15.95
CA VAL A 51 -2.96 30.74 16.02
C VAL A 51 -2.93 31.86 14.95
N GLY A 52 -3.98 31.99 14.13
CA GLY A 52 -4.05 33.01 13.07
C GLY A 52 -4.14 34.43 13.56
N THR A 53 -3.66 35.38 12.74
CA THR A 53 -3.52 36.83 13.06
C THR A 53 -4.84 37.64 13.12
N ASP A 54 -5.94 37.07 12.69
CA ASP A 54 -7.23 37.80 12.52
C ASP A 54 -8.18 37.64 13.72
N ARG A 55 -7.64 37.47 14.95
CA ARG A 55 -8.44 37.22 16.14
C ARG A 55 -8.56 38.41 17.07
N SER A 56 -9.80 38.63 17.51
CA SER A 56 -10.20 39.67 18.46
C SER A 56 -10.55 39.07 19.84
N HIS A 57 -10.28 37.79 20.10
CA HIS A 57 -10.63 37.16 21.40
C HIS A 57 -9.62 36.08 21.79
N SER A 58 -9.56 35.82 23.08
CA SER A 58 -8.71 34.80 23.67
C SER A 58 -9.24 33.38 23.42
N ASP A 59 -8.31 32.42 23.36
CA ASP A 59 -8.64 31.01 23.19
C ASP A 59 -7.72 30.10 24.03
N VAL A 60 -8.26 29.01 24.52
CA VAL A 60 -7.52 28.01 25.31
C VAL A 60 -7.77 26.63 24.75
N LEU A 61 -6.70 25.96 24.34
CA LEU A 61 -6.77 24.58 23.86
C LEU A 61 -5.83 23.67 24.66
N ILE A 62 -6.35 22.56 25.12
CA ILE A 62 -5.58 21.54 25.80
C ILE A 62 -5.29 20.40 24.82
N VAL A 63 -4.01 20.20 24.52
CA VAL A 63 -3.54 19.09 23.64
C VAL A 63 -3.19 17.91 24.53
N THR A 64 -3.97 16.83 24.41
CA THR A 64 -3.76 15.59 25.17
C THR A 64 -3.20 14.48 24.26
N GLY A 65 -2.50 13.53 24.83
CA GLY A 65 -1.97 12.37 24.10
C GLY A 65 -0.93 11.63 24.91
N ASP A 66 -0.67 10.39 24.53
CA ASP A 66 0.33 9.55 25.18
C ASP A 66 1.75 10.07 25.00
N PRO A 67 2.73 9.61 25.81
CA PRO A 67 4.14 9.94 25.60
C PRO A 67 4.56 9.53 24.18
N GLY A 68 5.20 10.47 23.45
CA GLY A 68 5.62 10.22 22.07
C GLY A 68 4.56 10.38 20.98
N ALA A 69 3.32 10.75 21.31
CA ALA A 69 2.22 10.96 20.35
C ALA A 69 2.41 12.18 19.42
N GLY A 70 3.41 13.03 19.67
CA GLY A 70 3.71 14.19 18.82
C GLY A 70 3.19 15.54 19.36
N LYS A 71 2.77 15.63 20.64
CA LYS A 71 2.29 16.88 21.26
C LYS A 71 3.26 18.04 21.10
N SER A 72 4.53 17.84 21.51
CA SER A 72 5.56 18.88 21.44
C SER A 72 5.80 19.35 20.01
N THR A 73 5.80 18.41 19.05
CA THR A 73 5.97 18.73 17.62
C THR A 73 4.81 19.61 17.11
N LEU A 74 3.59 19.32 17.53
CA LEU A 74 2.41 20.11 17.16
C LEU A 74 2.43 21.50 17.81
N LEU A 75 2.87 21.60 19.08
CA LEU A 75 3.06 22.87 19.78
C LEU A 75 4.22 23.69 19.16
N ASP A 76 5.29 23.05 18.69
CA ASP A 76 6.41 23.72 18.00
C ASP A 76 5.94 24.32 16.68
N LEU A 77 5.15 23.54 15.89
CA LEU A 77 4.54 24.03 14.66
C LEU A 77 3.63 25.24 14.90
N ALA A 78 2.83 25.22 15.98
CA ALA A 78 2.01 26.36 16.38
C ALA A 78 2.87 27.60 16.68
N ALA A 79 3.96 27.42 17.44
CA ALA A 79 4.89 28.48 17.80
C ALA A 79 5.59 29.08 16.58
N ASP A 80 6.06 28.24 15.65
CA ASP A 80 6.70 28.69 14.42
C ASP A 80 5.73 29.44 13.51
N ARG A 81 4.49 28.95 13.42
CA ARG A 81 3.42 29.62 12.67
C ARG A 81 3.08 30.99 13.23
N ALA A 82 2.97 31.10 14.57
CA ALA A 82 2.71 32.37 15.25
C ALA A 82 3.84 33.37 14.98
N ARG A 83 5.10 32.94 15.11
CA ARG A 83 6.27 33.81 14.82
C ARG A 83 6.29 34.24 13.35
N GLY A 84 6.04 33.31 12.42
CA GLY A 84 6.00 33.60 10.98
C GLY A 84 4.89 34.60 10.59
N ALA A 85 3.83 34.65 11.38
CA ALA A 85 2.72 35.61 11.24
C ALA A 85 2.94 36.94 11.99
N GLY A 86 4.12 37.16 12.60
CA GLY A 86 4.44 38.38 13.37
C GLY A 86 3.90 38.36 14.80
N GLY A 87 3.34 37.26 15.26
CA GLY A 87 2.88 37.09 16.65
C GLY A 87 4.05 36.83 17.61
N ARG A 88 3.78 37.13 18.89
CA ARG A 88 4.72 36.93 20.00
C ARG A 88 4.46 35.56 20.64
N VAL A 89 5.54 34.84 21.01
CA VAL A 89 5.43 33.49 21.62
C VAL A 89 6.12 33.47 22.97
N LEU A 90 5.39 33.10 24.02
CA LEU A 90 5.92 32.77 25.34
C LEU A 90 5.82 31.26 25.55
N ARG A 91 6.88 30.64 26.08
CA ARG A 91 6.92 29.17 26.26
C ARG A 91 7.44 28.76 27.62
N ALA A 92 6.76 27.78 28.23
CA ALA A 92 7.24 27.03 29.38
C ALA A 92 7.17 25.53 29.09
N VAL A 93 8.17 24.77 29.58
CA VAL A 93 8.24 23.32 29.47
C VAL A 93 8.36 22.74 30.88
N GLY A 94 7.44 21.90 31.25
CA GLY A 94 7.46 21.23 32.55
C GLY A 94 8.64 20.27 32.72
N SER A 95 9.29 20.31 33.88
CA SER A 95 10.37 19.40 34.24
C SER A 95 10.09 18.76 35.60
N GLY A 96 10.22 17.43 35.71
CA GLY A 96 10.01 16.70 36.97
C GLY A 96 10.94 17.20 38.11
N SER A 97 12.13 17.68 37.78
CA SER A 97 13.07 18.26 38.77
C SER A 97 12.62 19.62 39.31
N GLU A 98 11.80 20.37 38.58
CA GLU A 98 11.34 21.72 38.94
C GLU A 98 9.89 21.74 39.43
N ALA A 99 9.19 20.63 39.34
CA ALA A 99 7.76 20.52 39.73
C ALA A 99 7.49 20.89 41.18
N HIS A 100 8.51 20.87 42.04
CA HIS A 100 8.44 21.24 43.46
C HIS A 100 8.88 22.70 43.74
N LEU A 101 9.40 23.40 42.74
CA LEU A 101 9.87 24.78 42.87
C LEU A 101 8.73 25.76 42.54
N GLY A 102 8.12 26.35 43.55
CA GLY A 102 6.99 27.27 43.34
C GLY A 102 7.35 28.40 42.37
N PHE A 103 6.45 28.64 41.39
CA PHE A 103 6.57 29.62 40.30
C PHE A 103 7.71 29.41 39.30
N ALA A 104 8.35 28.25 39.29
CA ALA A 104 9.41 27.96 38.34
C ALA A 104 8.88 28.01 36.88
N GLY A 105 7.74 27.42 36.62
CA GLY A 105 7.09 27.45 35.31
C GLY A 105 6.71 28.85 34.86
N LEU A 106 6.20 29.68 35.80
CA LEU A 106 5.86 31.08 35.54
C LEU A 106 7.11 31.92 35.27
N HIS A 107 8.19 31.69 36.01
CA HIS A 107 9.48 32.36 35.79
C HIS A 107 10.07 32.04 34.42
N GLN A 108 10.01 30.76 34.01
CA GLN A 108 10.44 30.34 32.67
C GLN A 108 9.61 31.03 31.59
N LEU A 109 8.28 31.06 31.72
CA LEU A 109 7.34 31.66 30.78
C LEU A 109 7.59 33.14 30.59
N LEU A 110 7.76 33.88 31.71
CA LEU A 110 7.85 35.34 31.70
C LEU A 110 9.28 35.87 31.52
N ARG A 111 10.28 35.02 31.58
CA ARG A 111 11.69 35.43 31.44
C ARG A 111 11.97 36.30 30.22
N PRO A 112 11.40 36.05 29.01
CA PRO A 112 11.64 36.91 27.84
C PRO A 112 11.05 38.33 27.99
N VAL A 113 10.10 38.53 28.88
CA VAL A 113 9.29 39.74 29.00
C VAL A 113 9.37 40.38 30.41
N LEU A 114 10.43 40.06 31.15
CA LEU A 114 10.66 40.61 32.50
C LEU A 114 10.85 42.14 32.51
N ALA A 115 11.35 42.72 31.42
CA ALA A 115 11.54 44.15 31.31
C ALA A 115 10.19 44.88 31.25
N GLU A 116 9.19 44.30 30.62
CA GLU A 116 7.84 44.86 30.42
C GLU A 116 7.06 44.89 31.73
N THR A 117 7.46 44.15 32.75
CA THR A 117 6.84 44.23 34.09
C THR A 117 6.93 45.63 34.72
N GLN A 118 7.82 46.51 34.22
CA GLN A 118 7.92 47.90 34.65
C GLN A 118 6.65 48.70 34.34
N GLY A 119 5.89 48.35 33.32
CA GLY A 119 4.59 48.96 32.96
C GLY A 119 3.45 48.64 33.92
N LEU A 120 3.58 47.58 34.72
CA LEU A 120 2.52 47.16 35.62
C LEU A 120 2.29 48.14 36.77
N PRO A 121 1.05 48.24 37.28
CA PRO A 121 0.71 48.93 38.52
C PRO A 121 1.64 48.53 39.67
N SER A 122 2.09 49.47 40.49
CA SER A 122 3.15 49.25 41.49
C SER A 122 2.93 48.04 42.40
N ARG A 123 1.71 47.82 42.89
CA ARG A 123 1.34 46.65 43.71
C ARG A 123 1.47 45.32 42.95
N GLN A 124 0.96 45.26 41.71
CA GLN A 124 1.03 44.09 40.84
C GLN A 124 2.47 43.75 40.47
N ARG A 125 3.26 44.76 40.07
CA ARG A 125 4.67 44.64 39.74
C ARG A 125 5.48 44.05 40.91
N SER A 126 5.35 44.66 42.12
CA SER A 126 6.06 44.20 43.31
C SER A 126 5.64 42.77 43.71
N ALA A 127 4.34 42.39 43.59
CA ALA A 127 3.90 41.05 43.88
C ALA A 127 4.50 40.02 42.89
N LEU A 128 4.46 40.31 41.57
CA LEU A 128 5.00 39.42 40.54
C LEU A 128 6.50 39.28 40.65
N ARG A 129 7.22 40.38 40.87
CA ARG A 129 8.69 40.35 41.03
C ARG A 129 9.17 39.60 42.30
N ALA A 130 8.38 39.71 43.41
CA ALA A 130 8.68 38.99 44.64
C ALA A 130 8.53 37.45 44.45
N VAL A 131 7.44 36.94 43.81
CA VAL A 131 7.31 35.49 43.57
C VAL A 131 8.32 34.95 42.55
N LEU A 132 8.81 35.79 41.64
CA LEU A 132 9.89 35.43 40.73
C LEU A 132 11.31 35.57 41.33
N GLY A 133 11.40 35.90 42.61
CA GLY A 133 12.70 36.05 43.33
C GLY A 133 13.53 37.28 42.90
N LEU A 134 12.90 38.27 42.26
CA LEU A 134 13.58 39.48 41.76
C LEU A 134 13.53 40.65 42.74
N GLU A 135 12.72 40.55 43.80
CA GLU A 135 12.62 41.54 44.89
C GLU A 135 12.39 40.85 46.23
N GLU A 136 13.03 41.28 47.28
CA GLU A 136 12.79 40.80 48.65
C GLU A 136 11.53 41.45 49.21
N ARG A 137 10.66 40.68 49.83
CA ARG A 137 9.44 41.14 50.47
C ARG A 137 9.26 40.46 51.84
N ALA A 138 8.79 41.23 52.85
CA ALA A 138 8.55 40.69 54.19
C ALA A 138 7.32 39.80 54.32
N GLU A 139 6.36 39.91 53.39
CA GLU A 139 5.10 39.14 53.42
C GLU A 139 4.95 38.35 52.10
N THR A 140 4.37 37.14 52.16
CA THR A 140 4.05 36.31 51.01
C THR A 140 3.02 37.04 50.13
N PRO A 141 3.26 37.25 48.84
CA PRO A 141 2.33 37.89 47.93
C PRO A 141 1.01 37.14 47.84
N ASP A 142 -0.11 37.87 47.78
CA ASP A 142 -1.43 37.31 47.50
C ASP A 142 -1.46 36.66 46.11
N ALA A 143 -1.84 35.38 46.02
CA ALA A 143 -1.92 34.62 44.77
C ALA A 143 -2.86 35.28 43.74
N MET A 144 -3.94 35.94 44.20
CA MET A 144 -4.84 36.67 43.32
C MET A 144 -4.16 37.90 42.71
N LEU A 145 -3.33 38.60 43.45
CA LEU A 145 -2.58 39.76 42.96
C LEU A 145 -1.51 39.37 41.96
N VAL A 146 -0.86 38.23 42.16
CA VAL A 146 0.06 37.64 41.17
C VAL A 146 -0.70 37.26 39.88
N GLY A 147 -1.85 36.62 40.01
CA GLY A 147 -2.70 36.27 38.85
C GLY A 147 -3.16 37.51 38.07
N LEU A 148 -3.55 38.58 38.75
CA LEU A 148 -3.92 39.88 38.13
C LEU A 148 -2.71 40.53 37.46
N ALA A 149 -1.52 40.45 38.04
CA ALA A 149 -0.32 41.00 37.45
C ALA A 149 0.08 40.27 36.14
N VAL A 150 -0.06 38.96 36.11
CA VAL A 150 0.19 38.16 34.88
C VAL A 150 -0.88 38.45 33.83
N LEU A 151 -2.17 38.53 34.23
CA LEU A 151 -3.24 38.86 33.31
C LEU A 151 -3.00 40.24 32.65
N THR A 152 -2.72 41.28 33.46
CA THR A 152 -2.42 42.63 32.95
C THR A 152 -1.21 42.61 32.00
N LEU A 153 -0.13 41.92 32.38
CA LEU A 153 1.08 41.82 31.55
C LEU A 153 0.81 41.15 30.19
N LEU A 154 0.06 40.04 30.17
CA LEU A 154 -0.28 39.37 28.93
C LEU A 154 -1.22 40.20 28.07
N SER A 155 -2.17 40.92 28.66
CA SER A 155 -3.05 41.86 27.95
C SER A 155 -2.24 42.99 27.30
N ASP A 156 -1.34 43.64 28.06
CA ASP A 156 -0.49 44.73 27.54
C ASP A 156 0.41 44.26 26.40
N LEU A 157 0.95 43.03 26.52
CA LEU A 157 1.75 42.41 25.44
C LEU A 157 0.91 42.14 24.18
N ALA A 158 -0.32 41.71 24.36
CA ALA A 158 -1.24 41.38 23.29
C ALA A 158 -1.76 42.61 22.54
N GLU A 159 -1.76 43.82 23.15
CA GLU A 159 -2.08 45.06 22.45
C GLU A 159 -1.09 45.40 21.33
N THR A 160 0.15 44.92 21.41
CA THR A 160 1.19 45.22 20.44
C THR A 160 1.27 44.20 19.30
N ALA A 161 1.00 42.91 19.58
CA ALA A 161 0.96 41.83 18.62
C ALA A 161 0.22 40.61 19.21
N PRO A 162 -0.47 39.80 18.40
CA PRO A 162 -1.09 38.56 18.88
C PRO A 162 -0.13 37.70 19.69
N LEU A 163 -0.57 37.22 20.85
CA LEU A 163 0.26 36.52 21.81
C LEU A 163 -0.12 35.03 21.86
N LEU A 164 0.87 34.16 21.65
CA LEU A 164 0.76 32.72 21.86
C LEU A 164 1.51 32.33 23.14
N VAL A 165 0.81 31.71 24.07
CA VAL A 165 1.38 31.14 25.29
C VAL A 165 1.37 29.61 25.12
N VAL A 166 2.52 28.97 25.22
CA VAL A 166 2.69 27.52 25.07
C VAL A 166 3.20 26.95 26.39
N VAL A 167 2.47 25.98 26.94
CA VAL A 167 2.86 25.22 28.12
C VAL A 167 2.95 23.75 27.73
N ASP A 168 4.18 23.25 27.59
CA ASP A 168 4.40 21.86 27.23
C ASP A 168 4.68 21.01 28.48
N ASP A 169 4.29 19.71 28.45
CA ASP A 169 4.40 18.79 29.56
C ASP A 169 3.85 19.38 30.88
N ALA A 170 2.65 19.97 30.83
CA ALA A 170 2.02 20.71 31.93
C ALA A 170 1.89 19.89 33.23
N GLN A 171 1.86 18.55 33.16
CA GLN A 171 1.85 17.67 34.34
C GLN A 171 3.11 17.82 35.21
N TRP A 172 4.19 18.41 34.68
CA TRP A 172 5.45 18.67 35.38
C TRP A 172 5.66 20.17 35.70
N ILE A 173 4.70 21.04 35.43
CA ILE A 173 4.72 22.44 35.87
C ILE A 173 4.31 22.50 37.34
N ASP A 174 5.00 23.32 38.11
CA ASP A 174 4.69 23.53 39.52
C ASP A 174 3.24 24.03 39.72
N ARG A 175 2.66 23.63 40.84
CA ARG A 175 1.26 23.91 41.16
C ARG A 175 0.94 25.41 41.18
N ALA A 176 1.82 26.25 41.74
CA ALA A 176 1.58 27.68 41.85
C ALA A 176 1.52 28.36 40.48
N SER A 177 2.39 27.96 39.54
CA SER A 177 2.36 28.42 38.13
C SER A 177 1.07 28.01 37.44
N LEU A 178 0.65 26.73 37.59
CA LEU A 178 -0.60 26.24 36.98
C LEU A 178 -1.84 27.00 37.52
N ASP A 179 -1.89 27.26 38.83
CA ASP A 179 -3.01 28.01 39.45
C ASP A 179 -3.10 29.46 38.89
N VAL A 180 -1.96 30.13 38.68
CA VAL A 180 -1.88 31.46 38.05
C VAL A 180 -2.34 31.37 36.57
N LEU A 181 -1.86 30.42 35.81
CA LEU A 181 -2.24 30.26 34.39
C LEU A 181 -3.74 29.92 34.25
N ALA A 182 -4.27 29.08 35.11
CA ALA A 182 -5.71 28.79 35.16
C ALA A 182 -6.55 29.98 35.58
N PHE A 183 -6.05 30.83 36.48
CA PHE A 183 -6.69 32.11 36.86
C PHE A 183 -6.76 33.07 35.67
N VAL A 184 -5.67 33.18 34.92
CA VAL A 184 -5.56 34.01 33.71
C VAL A 184 -6.49 33.47 32.62
N ALA A 185 -6.43 32.17 32.33
CA ALA A 185 -7.26 31.51 31.30
C ALA A 185 -8.78 31.74 31.52
N ARG A 186 -9.22 31.80 32.76
CA ARG A 186 -10.63 32.05 33.08
C ARG A 186 -11.07 33.52 32.93
N ARG A 187 -10.14 34.45 32.78
CA ARG A 187 -10.41 35.91 32.79
C ARG A 187 -9.99 36.63 31.51
N MET A 188 -9.27 35.95 30.63
CA MET A 188 -9.03 36.44 29.28
C MET A 188 -10.32 36.23 28.47
N ASP A 189 -10.79 37.23 27.78
CA ASP A 189 -12.03 37.17 26.98
C ASP A 189 -11.85 37.84 25.62
N SER A 190 -11.43 39.09 25.60
CA SER A 190 -11.32 39.92 24.39
C SER A 190 -9.88 40.22 23.94
N GLU A 191 -8.88 39.70 24.60
CA GLU A 191 -7.48 39.88 24.23
C GLU A 191 -7.06 38.87 23.16
N PRO A 192 -6.23 39.26 22.18
CA PRO A 192 -5.70 38.33 21.16
C PRO A 192 -4.60 37.44 21.76
N VAL A 193 -4.96 36.63 22.76
CA VAL A 193 -4.07 35.67 23.45
C VAL A 193 -4.56 34.25 23.24
N THR A 194 -3.73 33.38 22.69
CA THR A 194 -3.99 31.94 22.59
C THR A 194 -3.13 31.19 23.60
N LEU A 195 -3.75 30.37 24.45
CA LEU A 195 -3.04 29.48 25.39
C LEU A 195 -3.15 28.02 24.91
N LEU A 196 -2.02 27.44 24.57
CA LEU A 196 -1.91 26.01 24.24
C LEU A 196 -1.22 25.24 25.37
N VAL A 197 -1.90 24.21 25.89
CA VAL A 197 -1.41 23.41 27.01
C VAL A 197 -1.25 21.95 26.61
N GLY A 198 -0.04 21.45 26.53
CA GLY A 198 0.28 20.05 26.27
C GLY A 198 0.33 19.23 27.57
N VAL A 199 -0.45 18.13 27.63
CA VAL A 199 -0.52 17.27 28.81
C VAL A 199 -0.68 15.80 28.42
N ARG A 200 -0.24 14.87 29.27
CA ARG A 200 -0.46 13.42 29.04
C ARG A 200 -1.93 13.04 29.29
N THR A 201 -2.44 12.09 28.50
CA THR A 201 -3.85 11.65 28.53
C THR A 201 -4.33 11.27 29.93
N ALA A 202 -3.51 10.59 30.73
CA ALA A 202 -3.88 10.14 32.08
C ALA A 202 -3.55 11.14 33.20
N ALA A 203 -2.95 12.29 32.88
CA ALA A 203 -2.51 13.24 33.91
C ALA A 203 -3.64 14.23 34.27
N ALA A 204 -3.82 14.46 35.57
CA ALA A 204 -4.68 15.53 36.07
C ALA A 204 -4.04 16.88 35.76
N LEU A 205 -4.84 17.84 35.31
CA LEU A 205 -4.42 19.24 35.07
C LEU A 205 -5.28 20.17 35.95
N PRO A 206 -4.90 20.33 37.21
CA PRO A 206 -5.69 21.10 38.14
C PRO A 206 -5.91 22.53 37.70
N GLY A 207 -7.15 22.99 37.79
CA GLY A 207 -7.56 24.33 37.34
C GLY A 207 -8.04 24.41 35.90
N PHE A 208 -7.76 23.38 35.09
CA PHE A 208 -8.22 23.24 33.71
C PHE A 208 -9.18 22.04 33.51
N ASP A 209 -9.79 21.56 34.57
CA ASP A 209 -10.60 20.35 34.60
C ASP A 209 -11.91 20.46 33.82
N LYS A 210 -12.48 21.66 33.70
CA LYS A 210 -13.77 21.87 33.01
C LYS A 210 -13.77 23.19 32.22
N GLY A 211 -14.41 23.14 31.04
CA GLY A 211 -14.74 24.33 30.26
C GLY A 211 -13.81 24.65 29.11
N TYR A 212 -12.70 23.89 28.91
CA TYR A 212 -11.78 24.10 27.81
C TYR A 212 -11.86 22.98 26.80
N GLU A 213 -11.69 23.33 25.55
CA GLU A 213 -11.65 22.37 24.47
C GLU A 213 -10.39 21.52 24.53
N ARG A 214 -10.54 20.22 24.24
CA ARG A 214 -9.45 19.26 24.26
C ARG A 214 -9.24 18.67 22.88
N LEU A 215 -8.00 18.72 22.41
CA LEU A 215 -7.54 18.04 21.19
C LEU A 215 -6.77 16.79 21.60
N GLU A 216 -7.36 15.62 21.35
CA GLU A 216 -6.73 14.35 21.69
C GLU A 216 -5.90 13.83 20.51
N LEU A 217 -4.61 13.63 20.74
CA LEU A 217 -3.69 13.00 19.77
C LEU A 217 -3.67 11.50 20.01
N GLY A 218 -4.45 10.76 19.23
CA GLY A 218 -4.42 9.31 19.16
C GLY A 218 -3.18 8.76 18.46
N PRO A 219 -3.02 7.42 18.40
CA PRO A 219 -1.99 6.78 17.59
C PRO A 219 -2.18 7.09 16.11
N LEU A 220 -1.08 7.03 15.33
CA LEU A 220 -1.15 7.10 13.87
C LEU A 220 -1.86 5.84 13.34
N ASP A 221 -2.66 6.01 12.30
CA ASP A 221 -3.22 4.89 11.56
C ASP A 221 -2.13 4.13 10.78
N ALA A 222 -2.50 2.98 10.19
CA ALA A 222 -1.55 2.14 9.48
C ALA A 222 -0.91 2.84 8.27
N ALA A 223 -1.64 3.68 7.55
CA ALA A 223 -1.13 4.41 6.39
C ALA A 223 -0.12 5.49 6.80
N ALA A 224 -0.46 6.27 7.82
CA ALA A 224 0.41 7.30 8.40
C ALA A 224 1.69 6.70 9.02
N ALA A 225 1.56 5.59 9.75
CA ALA A 225 2.70 4.89 10.33
C ALA A 225 3.66 4.39 9.25
N ASN A 226 3.14 3.81 8.18
CA ASN A 226 3.93 3.38 7.02
C ASN A 226 4.62 4.56 6.34
N LEU A 227 3.92 5.66 6.10
CA LEU A 227 4.49 6.87 5.50
C LEU A 227 5.61 7.47 6.38
N LEU A 228 5.46 7.40 7.71
CA LEU A 228 6.52 7.86 8.63
C LEU A 228 7.77 6.98 8.54
N LEU A 229 7.60 5.66 8.40
CA LEU A 229 8.71 4.72 8.19
C LEU A 229 9.40 4.94 6.85
N ASP A 230 8.67 5.23 5.78
CA ASP A 230 9.23 5.52 4.44
C ASP A 230 10.07 6.79 4.40
N ARG A 231 9.81 7.74 5.31
CA ARG A 231 10.59 8.99 5.45
C ARG A 231 11.85 8.85 6.29
N GLN A 232 12.10 7.69 6.90
CA GLN A 232 13.33 7.48 7.65
C GLN A 232 14.55 7.41 6.73
N PRO A 233 15.76 7.79 7.20
CA PRO A 233 17.00 7.72 6.40
C PRO A 233 17.30 6.31 5.86
N THR A 234 16.93 5.29 6.61
CA THR A 234 16.99 3.87 6.26
C THR A 234 15.62 3.24 6.53
N PRO A 235 14.70 3.28 5.55
CA PRO A 235 13.36 2.73 5.74
C PRO A 235 13.42 1.22 6.05
N PRO A 236 12.77 0.74 7.11
CA PRO A 236 12.73 -0.68 7.41
C PRO A 236 11.86 -1.41 6.40
N THR A 237 12.28 -2.61 5.99
CA THR A 237 11.56 -3.46 5.05
C THR A 237 11.23 -4.82 5.65
N GLY A 238 10.36 -5.58 5.01
CA GLY A 238 10.06 -6.95 5.36
C GLY A 238 9.64 -7.16 6.82
N ARG A 239 10.20 -8.17 7.47
CA ARG A 239 9.87 -8.54 8.86
C ARG A 239 10.16 -7.44 9.88
N ALA A 240 11.24 -6.70 9.68
CA ALA A 240 11.62 -5.62 10.57
C ALA A 240 10.52 -4.54 10.58
N ARG A 241 10.01 -4.16 9.41
CA ARG A 241 8.92 -3.18 9.27
C ARG A 241 7.65 -3.65 9.98
N VAL A 242 7.23 -4.89 9.75
CA VAL A 242 6.02 -5.46 10.39
C VAL A 242 6.15 -5.45 11.90
N ARG A 243 7.31 -5.86 12.43
CA ARG A 243 7.55 -5.86 13.87
C ARG A 243 7.56 -4.46 14.46
N ILE A 244 8.22 -3.51 13.80
CA ILE A 244 8.24 -2.10 14.26
C ILE A 244 6.82 -1.54 14.29
N LEU A 245 6.00 -1.79 13.27
CA LEU A 245 4.60 -1.35 13.24
C LEU A 245 3.79 -1.94 14.39
N GLN A 246 3.96 -3.23 14.68
CA GLN A 246 3.28 -3.91 15.79
C GLN A 246 3.71 -3.38 17.16
N GLU A 247 5.02 -3.29 17.40
CA GLU A 247 5.57 -2.86 18.70
C GLU A 247 5.35 -1.36 18.96
N ALA A 248 5.44 -0.53 17.93
CA ALA A 248 5.18 0.90 18.06
C ALA A 248 3.69 1.24 18.25
N ALA A 249 2.77 0.36 17.83
CA ALA A 249 1.31 0.54 17.93
C ALA A 249 0.84 1.94 17.50
N GLY A 250 1.40 2.48 16.42
CA GLY A 250 1.09 3.81 15.89
C GLY A 250 1.71 4.98 16.65
N ASN A 251 2.58 4.74 17.63
CA ASN A 251 3.28 5.81 18.36
C ASN A 251 4.43 6.39 17.51
N PRO A 252 4.40 7.69 17.13
CA PRO A 252 5.40 8.28 16.24
C PRO A 252 6.84 8.17 16.75
N LEU A 253 7.06 8.42 18.04
CA LEU A 253 8.40 8.33 18.64
C LEU A 253 8.92 6.90 18.59
N ALA A 254 8.08 5.93 18.88
CA ALA A 254 8.44 4.52 18.83
C ALA A 254 8.79 4.06 17.41
N LEU A 255 8.02 4.48 16.40
CA LEU A 255 8.32 4.19 15.00
C LEU A 255 9.73 4.67 14.61
N VAL A 256 10.08 5.90 14.96
CA VAL A 256 11.40 6.47 14.66
C VAL A 256 12.53 5.77 15.44
N GLU A 257 12.38 5.64 16.75
CA GLU A 257 13.45 5.11 17.63
C GLU A 257 13.69 3.60 17.39
N LEU A 258 12.63 2.81 17.19
CA LEU A 258 12.77 1.38 16.88
C LEU A 258 13.42 1.16 15.50
N THR A 259 13.11 2.01 14.52
CA THR A 259 13.79 1.97 13.22
C THR A 259 15.28 2.21 13.38
N HIS A 260 15.65 3.22 14.17
CA HIS A 260 17.05 3.55 14.41
C HIS A 260 17.83 2.42 15.10
N VAL A 261 17.24 1.80 16.14
CA VAL A 261 17.86 0.66 16.84
C VAL A 261 17.98 -0.57 15.94
N THR A 262 16.96 -0.85 15.15
CA THR A 262 16.97 -2.01 14.24
C THR A 262 18.04 -1.85 13.16
N ALA A 263 18.19 -0.65 12.61
CA ALA A 263 19.25 -0.35 11.62
C ALA A 263 20.68 -0.51 12.19
N ILE A 264 20.90 -0.19 13.47
CA ILE A 264 22.23 -0.24 14.10
C ILE A 264 22.58 -1.66 14.58
N ARG A 265 21.65 -2.36 15.23
CA ARG A 265 21.94 -3.63 15.93
C ARG A 265 21.70 -4.87 15.09
N HIS A 266 20.85 -4.80 14.07
CA HIS A 266 20.49 -5.93 13.23
C HIS A 266 20.38 -5.51 11.75
N PRO A 267 21.51 -5.11 11.12
CA PRO A 267 21.49 -4.75 9.70
C PRO A 267 21.06 -5.91 8.80
N GLU A 268 21.08 -7.14 9.31
CA GLU A 268 20.82 -8.38 8.56
C GLU A 268 19.66 -9.22 9.11
N GLY A 269 18.66 -8.64 9.78
CA GLY A 269 17.35 -9.28 10.03
C GLY A 269 17.38 -10.61 10.81
N SER A 270 18.35 -10.81 11.68
CA SER A 270 18.40 -12.01 12.54
C SER A 270 17.12 -12.21 13.33
N GLY A 271 16.59 -13.43 13.31
CA GLY A 271 15.31 -13.83 13.88
C GLY A 271 15.21 -13.75 15.40
N VAL A 272 15.47 -12.58 15.99
CA VAL A 272 15.32 -12.36 17.43
C VAL A 272 13.86 -12.46 17.79
N GLN A 273 13.50 -13.49 18.52
CA GLN A 273 12.19 -13.64 19.15
C GLN A 273 12.16 -12.89 20.48
N GLY A 274 10.99 -12.35 20.78
CA GLY A 274 10.76 -11.54 21.97
C GLY A 274 10.55 -10.06 21.60
N PRO A 275 10.29 -9.19 22.58
CA PRO A 275 10.12 -7.76 22.37
C PRO A 275 11.32 -7.12 21.68
N LEU A 276 11.09 -6.13 20.82
CA LEU A 276 12.19 -5.39 20.20
C LEU A 276 13.01 -4.64 21.25
N PRO A 277 14.35 -4.56 21.10
CA PRO A 277 15.17 -3.73 21.97
C PRO A 277 14.74 -2.27 21.84
N VAL A 278 14.67 -1.59 22.98
CA VAL A 278 14.31 -0.17 23.07
C VAL A 278 15.56 0.68 23.29
N THR A 279 15.49 1.96 22.92
CA THR A 279 16.54 2.93 23.27
C THR A 279 16.45 3.29 24.75
N ASP A 280 17.58 3.73 25.34
CA ASP A 280 17.61 4.28 26.71
C ASP A 280 16.58 5.40 26.91
N ARG A 281 16.24 6.11 25.84
CA ARG A 281 15.21 7.16 25.87
C ARG A 281 13.83 6.58 26.01
N LEU A 282 13.47 5.54 25.25
CA LEU A 282 12.19 4.85 25.38
C LEU A 282 12.07 4.12 26.72
N GLU A 283 13.13 3.47 27.16
CA GLU A 283 13.18 2.80 28.45
C GLU A 283 12.88 3.79 29.60
N ARG A 284 13.54 4.93 29.65
CA ARG A 284 13.26 5.97 30.66
C ARG A 284 11.82 6.52 30.60
N ILE A 285 11.25 6.64 29.41
CA ILE A 285 9.90 7.15 29.22
C ILE A 285 8.84 6.13 29.68
N PHE A 286 9.03 4.84 29.36
CA PHE A 286 8.03 3.80 29.53
C PHE A 286 8.24 2.89 30.76
N ALA A 287 9.47 2.76 31.27
CA ALA A 287 9.79 1.89 32.40
C ALA A 287 10.58 2.55 33.53
N GLY A 288 10.78 3.88 33.50
CA GLY A 288 11.66 4.59 34.44
C GLY A 288 11.33 4.43 35.95
N HIS A 289 10.15 3.89 36.29
CA HIS A 289 9.73 3.68 37.67
C HIS A 289 9.71 2.19 38.07
N THR A 290 10.14 1.28 37.20
CA THR A 290 10.07 -0.17 37.49
C THR A 290 11.09 -0.61 38.56
N ALA A 291 12.20 0.10 38.72
CA ALA A 291 13.21 -0.19 39.70
C ALA A 291 12.70 -0.02 41.15
N ASP A 292 11.76 0.88 41.38
CA ASP A 292 11.18 1.19 42.69
C ASP A 292 10.05 0.24 43.11
N LEU A 293 9.65 -0.68 42.21
CA LEU A 293 8.59 -1.65 42.48
C LEU A 293 9.07 -2.81 43.36
N PRO A 294 8.19 -3.37 44.20
CA PRO A 294 8.49 -4.59 44.98
C PRO A 294 8.96 -5.74 44.11
N GLU A 295 9.84 -6.59 44.63
CA GLU A 295 10.39 -7.77 43.93
C GLU A 295 9.29 -8.68 43.32
N PRO A 296 8.22 -9.06 44.06
CA PRO A 296 7.13 -9.87 43.52
C PRO A 296 6.47 -9.19 42.30
N THR A 297 6.23 -7.87 42.37
CA THR A 297 5.65 -7.08 41.25
C THR A 297 6.57 -7.08 40.03
N ARG A 298 7.88 -6.89 40.21
CA ARG A 298 8.86 -6.90 39.09
C ARG A 298 8.89 -8.28 38.44
N ARG A 299 8.82 -9.35 39.23
CA ARG A 299 8.86 -10.73 38.72
C ARG A 299 7.62 -11.09 37.89
N ILE A 300 6.41 -10.73 38.34
CA ILE A 300 5.18 -10.99 37.58
C ILE A 300 5.12 -10.10 36.32
N LEU A 301 5.59 -8.86 36.38
CA LEU A 301 5.70 -8.00 35.19
C LEU A 301 6.68 -8.59 34.16
N LEU A 302 7.81 -9.15 34.58
CA LEU A 302 8.76 -9.81 33.69
C LEU A 302 8.16 -11.08 33.05
N LEU A 303 7.41 -11.87 33.79
CA LEU A 303 6.70 -13.02 33.27
C LEU A 303 5.65 -12.59 32.23
N LEU A 304 4.87 -11.57 32.51
CA LEU A 304 3.92 -11.00 31.58
C LEU A 304 4.64 -10.39 30.34
N ALA A 305 5.83 -9.82 30.54
CA ALA A 305 6.62 -9.27 29.43
C ALA A 305 7.24 -10.37 28.55
N ALA A 306 7.65 -11.50 29.14
CA ALA A 306 8.17 -12.65 28.43
C ALA A 306 7.08 -13.49 27.73
N ALA A 307 5.84 -13.44 28.22
CA ALA A 307 4.69 -14.12 27.66
C ALA A 307 4.21 -13.43 26.36
N ASP A 308 3.74 -14.21 25.39
CA ASP A 308 3.00 -13.67 24.26
C ASP A 308 1.57 -13.26 24.65
N ALA A 309 0.89 -12.49 23.83
CA ALA A 309 -0.48 -12.05 24.10
C ALA A 309 -1.45 -13.23 24.38
N ALA A 310 -1.18 -14.39 23.79
CA ALA A 310 -1.94 -15.61 24.00
C ALA A 310 -1.54 -16.35 25.30
N ASP A 311 -0.31 -16.17 25.80
CA ASP A 311 0.22 -16.77 27.01
C ASP A 311 -0.06 -15.92 28.27
N ALA A 312 -0.43 -14.66 28.06
CA ALA A 312 -0.68 -13.70 29.14
C ALA A 312 -1.70 -14.20 30.20
N PRO A 313 -2.80 -14.92 29.85
CA PRO A 313 -3.68 -15.50 30.83
C PRO A 313 -2.99 -16.56 31.74
N ALA A 314 -2.15 -17.42 31.17
CA ALA A 314 -1.41 -18.43 31.91
C ALA A 314 -0.37 -17.78 32.84
N ALA A 315 0.34 -16.76 32.34
CA ALA A 315 1.30 -15.98 33.12
C ALA A 315 0.66 -15.21 34.27
N ALA A 316 -0.60 -14.77 34.11
CA ALA A 316 -1.32 -14.05 35.15
C ALA A 316 -1.90 -14.96 36.23
N VAL A 317 -2.25 -16.22 35.90
CA VAL A 317 -2.98 -17.16 36.81
C VAL A 317 -2.06 -18.24 37.39
N GLY A 318 -0.92 -18.55 36.75
CA GLY A 318 -0.16 -19.78 37.00
C GLY A 318 0.94 -19.69 38.03
N LEU A 319 1.10 -18.58 38.75
CA LEU A 319 2.16 -18.46 39.75
C LEU A 319 1.58 -18.53 41.19
N PRO A 320 2.16 -19.38 42.08
CA PRO A 320 1.80 -19.37 43.47
C PRO A 320 2.00 -18.03 44.20
N GLU A 321 2.77 -17.12 43.60
CA GLU A 321 3.16 -15.81 44.14
C GLU A 321 2.38 -14.63 43.53
N ALA A 322 1.45 -14.91 42.61
CA ALA A 322 0.64 -13.88 41.94
C ALA A 322 -0.65 -13.64 42.71
N ASP A 323 -0.55 -13.34 44.03
CA ASP A 323 -1.67 -12.76 44.75
C ASP A 323 -2.09 -11.45 44.12
N ASP A 324 -3.40 -11.15 44.16
CA ASP A 324 -3.94 -9.90 43.63
C ASP A 324 -3.18 -8.66 44.17
N GLU A 325 -2.63 -8.75 45.37
CA GLU A 325 -1.78 -7.71 45.98
C GLU A 325 -0.49 -7.43 45.23
N ALA A 326 0.08 -8.37 44.52
CA ALA A 326 1.31 -8.18 43.75
C ALA A 326 1.12 -7.32 42.51
N TRP A 327 -0.10 -7.24 41.95
CA TRP A 327 -0.43 -6.39 40.82
C TRP A 327 -0.72 -4.94 41.18
N VAL A 328 -1.12 -4.67 42.43
CA VAL A 328 -1.53 -3.33 42.86
C VAL A 328 -0.46 -2.26 42.66
N PRO A 329 0.86 -2.49 42.91
CA PRO A 329 1.90 -1.51 42.65
C PRO A 329 2.08 -1.20 41.15
N ALA A 330 1.91 -2.24 40.30
CA ALA A 330 2.00 -2.07 38.84
C ALA A 330 0.84 -1.25 38.25
N ASP A 331 -0.38 -1.48 38.79
CA ASP A 331 -1.56 -0.71 38.39
C ASP A 331 -1.46 0.76 38.83
N ARG A 332 -1.07 1.00 40.12
CA ARG A 332 -0.81 2.34 40.64
C ARG A 332 0.26 3.10 39.85
N ALA A 333 1.28 2.39 39.36
CA ALA A 333 2.32 2.95 38.51
C ALA A 333 1.85 3.18 37.05
N GLY A 334 0.62 2.78 36.71
CA GLY A 334 0.07 2.92 35.36
C GLY A 334 0.72 2.05 34.30
N LEU A 335 1.36 0.94 34.68
CA LEU A 335 2.08 0.04 33.76
C LEU A 335 1.15 -0.99 33.12
N VAL A 336 0.14 -1.44 33.86
CA VAL A 336 -0.82 -2.45 33.43
C VAL A 336 -2.25 -1.91 33.43
N ARG A 337 -3.13 -2.60 32.74
CA ARG A 337 -4.58 -2.42 32.78
C ARG A 337 -5.25 -3.77 32.97
N GLN A 338 -6.32 -3.80 33.73
CA GLN A 338 -7.15 -4.97 33.91
C GLN A 338 -8.43 -4.81 33.06
N ASP A 339 -8.74 -5.81 32.27
CA ASP A 339 -9.97 -5.90 31.48
C ASP A 339 -10.65 -7.24 31.80
N GLY A 340 -11.61 -7.21 32.70
CA GLY A 340 -12.19 -8.42 33.28
C GLY A 340 -11.16 -9.24 34.05
N SER A 341 -10.93 -10.46 33.61
CA SER A 341 -9.90 -11.37 34.18
C SER A 341 -8.53 -11.24 33.48
N ARG A 342 -8.38 -10.34 32.50
CA ARG A 342 -7.16 -10.22 31.69
C ARG A 342 -6.35 -9.01 32.14
N ILE A 343 -5.07 -9.24 32.42
CA ILE A 343 -4.09 -8.18 32.70
C ILE A 343 -3.21 -7.99 31.46
N SER A 344 -3.02 -6.76 31.04
CA SER A 344 -2.17 -6.42 29.90
C SER A 344 -1.39 -5.13 30.17
N PHE A 345 -0.26 -4.94 29.50
CA PHE A 345 0.44 -3.67 29.53
C PHE A 345 -0.41 -2.56 28.89
N ARG A 346 -0.36 -1.36 29.43
CA ARG A 346 -1.03 -0.19 28.85
C ARG A 346 -0.46 0.21 27.49
N HIS A 347 0.83 -0.04 27.29
CA HIS A 347 1.49 0.20 26.02
C HIS A 347 2.49 -0.91 25.69
N PRO A 348 2.63 -1.38 24.44
CA PRO A 348 3.59 -2.42 24.07
C PRO A 348 5.05 -2.11 24.45
N LEU A 349 5.44 -0.83 24.38
CA LEU A 349 6.80 -0.39 24.76
C LEU A 349 7.11 -0.59 26.25
N ILE A 350 6.12 -0.61 27.13
CA ILE A 350 6.32 -0.95 28.57
C ILE A 350 6.78 -2.40 28.66
N ARG A 351 6.17 -3.31 27.89
CA ARG A 351 6.57 -4.71 27.77
C ARG A 351 8.03 -4.82 27.35
N SER A 352 8.40 -4.17 26.26
CA SER A 352 9.77 -4.19 25.72
C SER A 352 10.78 -3.62 26.70
N ALA A 353 10.46 -2.51 27.36
CA ALA A 353 11.34 -1.88 28.34
C ALA A 353 11.58 -2.78 29.57
N ILE A 354 10.53 -3.39 30.14
CA ILE A 354 10.66 -4.32 31.29
C ILE A 354 11.47 -5.55 30.91
N TYR A 355 11.21 -6.12 29.72
CA TYR A 355 11.90 -7.32 29.26
C TYR A 355 13.41 -7.08 29.08
N HIS A 356 13.79 -5.95 28.47
CA HIS A 356 15.19 -5.65 28.19
C HIS A 356 15.97 -5.10 29.38
N ALA A 357 15.30 -4.45 30.34
CA ALA A 357 15.91 -4.05 31.61
C ALA A 357 16.29 -5.24 32.51
N ALA A 358 15.60 -6.39 32.35
CA ALA A 358 15.90 -7.59 33.13
C ALA A 358 17.22 -8.24 32.71
N SER A 359 17.96 -8.81 33.68
CA SER A 359 19.17 -9.57 33.39
C SER A 359 18.89 -10.83 32.55
N PHE A 360 19.90 -11.35 31.89
CA PHE A 360 19.79 -12.59 31.10
C PHE A 360 19.23 -13.76 31.95
N GLU A 361 19.73 -13.93 33.17
CA GLU A 361 19.31 -15.02 34.04
C GLU A 361 17.85 -14.86 34.54
N GLU A 362 17.38 -13.64 34.77
CA GLU A 362 15.99 -13.38 35.12
C GLU A 362 15.08 -13.69 33.92
N ARG A 363 15.41 -13.28 32.71
CA ARG A 363 14.67 -13.64 31.50
C ARG A 363 14.63 -15.15 31.27
N ARG A 364 15.77 -15.82 31.44
CA ARG A 364 15.86 -17.29 31.33
C ARG A 364 14.93 -18.00 32.30
N ARG A 365 14.91 -17.58 33.57
CA ARG A 365 13.99 -18.15 34.57
C ARG A 365 12.53 -17.90 34.20
N ALA A 366 12.21 -16.71 33.72
CA ALA A 366 10.85 -16.40 33.29
C ALA A 366 10.39 -17.31 32.14
N HIS A 367 11.23 -17.52 31.13
CA HIS A 367 10.91 -18.42 30.02
C HIS A 367 10.79 -19.89 30.44
N LEU A 368 11.63 -20.39 31.37
CA LEU A 368 11.51 -21.75 31.89
C LEU A 368 10.22 -21.93 32.71
N ALA A 369 9.83 -20.92 33.49
CA ALA A 369 8.56 -20.97 34.24
C ALA A 369 7.36 -21.00 33.28
N LEU A 370 7.38 -20.19 32.20
CA LEU A 370 6.34 -20.22 31.18
C LEU A 370 6.31 -21.55 30.41
N ALA A 371 7.46 -22.14 30.08
CA ALA A 371 7.52 -23.45 29.44
C ALA A 371 6.91 -24.57 30.32
N GLU A 372 6.99 -24.43 31.64
CA GLU A 372 6.38 -25.36 32.56
C GLU A 372 4.86 -25.15 32.69
N LEU A 373 4.39 -23.91 32.71
CA LEU A 373 2.98 -23.57 32.70
C LEU A 373 2.25 -24.03 31.42
N LEU A 374 2.96 -23.96 30.31
CA LEU A 374 2.45 -24.29 28.96
C LEU A 374 2.78 -25.71 28.51
N ARG A 375 2.94 -26.69 29.47
CA ARG A 375 3.32 -28.08 29.14
C ARG A 375 2.35 -28.77 28.20
N GLU A 376 1.08 -28.40 28.24
CA GLU A 376 0.01 -28.91 27.36
C GLU A 376 -0.06 -28.24 26.01
N GLU A 377 0.72 -27.20 25.78
CA GLU A 377 0.76 -26.41 24.54
C GLU A 377 2.14 -26.52 23.89
N PRO A 378 2.40 -27.61 23.16
CA PRO A 378 3.75 -27.96 22.69
C PRO A 378 4.40 -26.92 21.80
N ASP A 379 3.62 -26.15 21.02
CA ASP A 379 4.15 -25.10 20.14
C ASP A 379 4.70 -23.93 20.98
N ARG A 380 3.95 -23.43 21.92
CA ARG A 380 4.34 -22.32 22.80
C ARG A 380 5.46 -22.73 23.73
N ARG A 381 5.36 -23.91 24.29
CA ARG A 381 6.41 -24.49 25.13
C ARG A 381 7.76 -24.53 24.40
N ALA A 382 7.78 -25.01 23.16
CA ALA A 382 9.00 -25.10 22.35
C ALA A 382 9.67 -23.72 22.19
N TRP A 383 8.90 -22.67 21.99
CA TRP A 383 9.42 -21.32 21.87
C TRP A 383 10.01 -20.77 23.17
N HIS A 384 9.36 -21.01 24.32
CA HIS A 384 9.92 -20.61 25.61
C HIS A 384 11.17 -21.40 25.96
N LEU A 385 11.23 -22.69 25.66
CA LEU A 385 12.45 -23.48 25.83
C LEU A 385 13.56 -22.95 24.94
N ALA A 386 13.26 -22.60 23.68
CA ALA A 386 14.23 -22.02 22.75
C ALA A 386 14.75 -20.64 23.21
N ALA A 387 13.90 -19.80 23.81
CA ALA A 387 14.31 -18.52 24.38
C ALA A 387 15.18 -18.66 25.64
N ALA A 388 14.99 -19.73 26.39
CA ALA A 388 15.79 -20.04 27.58
C ALA A 388 17.12 -20.77 27.27
N THR A 389 17.29 -21.26 26.03
CA THR A 389 18.41 -22.11 25.61
C THR A 389 19.48 -21.30 24.90
N VAL A 390 20.73 -21.34 25.39
CA VAL A 390 21.88 -20.60 24.85
C VAL A 390 22.79 -21.46 23.99
N ARG A 391 22.96 -22.72 24.39
CA ARG A 391 23.83 -23.67 23.68
C ARG A 391 22.99 -24.54 22.74
N PRO A 392 23.55 -25.05 21.64
CA PRO A 392 22.87 -26.01 20.81
C PRO A 392 22.29 -27.18 21.62
N ASP A 393 21.00 -27.45 21.41
CA ASP A 393 20.23 -28.47 22.10
C ASP A 393 19.33 -29.23 21.10
N GLN A 394 19.57 -30.53 20.94
CA GLN A 394 18.88 -31.34 19.93
C GLN A 394 17.38 -31.53 20.26
N ASP A 395 17.01 -31.62 21.52
CA ASP A 395 15.63 -31.84 21.90
C ASP A 395 14.78 -30.57 21.66
N VAL A 396 15.34 -29.41 21.98
CA VAL A 396 14.69 -28.12 21.71
C VAL A 396 14.61 -27.87 20.19
N SER A 397 15.68 -28.17 19.44
CA SER A 397 15.66 -28.09 17.98
C SER A 397 14.58 -29.02 17.38
N ALA A 398 14.44 -30.24 17.84
CA ALA A 398 13.41 -31.18 17.37
C ALA A 398 11.98 -30.70 17.73
N ALA A 399 11.78 -30.12 18.89
CA ALA A 399 10.50 -29.56 19.30
C ALA A 399 10.08 -28.39 18.40
N LEU A 400 11.03 -27.52 18.01
CA LEU A 400 10.79 -26.42 17.07
C LEU A 400 10.51 -26.93 15.65
N GLN A 401 11.16 -28.00 15.18
CA GLN A 401 10.85 -28.63 13.89
C GLN A 401 9.41 -29.14 13.85
N GLN A 402 8.96 -29.82 14.92
CA GLN A 402 7.55 -30.24 15.03
C GLN A 402 6.58 -29.05 15.04
N THR A 403 6.96 -27.95 15.69
CA THR A 403 6.20 -26.70 15.68
C THR A 403 6.10 -26.13 14.27
N ALA A 404 7.22 -26.11 13.52
CA ALA A 404 7.24 -25.67 12.13
C ALA A 404 6.33 -26.53 11.24
N ASP A 405 6.35 -27.84 11.42
CA ASP A 405 5.48 -28.77 10.67
C ASP A 405 4.00 -28.53 10.95
N ARG A 406 3.63 -28.27 12.21
CA ARG A 406 2.25 -27.94 12.57
C ARG A 406 1.83 -26.59 12.01
N ALA A 407 2.70 -25.58 12.09
CA ALA A 407 2.46 -24.25 11.52
C ALA A 407 2.25 -24.31 10.00
N ARG A 408 3.12 -25.05 9.28
CA ARG A 408 3.02 -25.24 7.83
C ARG A 408 1.71 -25.91 7.43
N ARG A 409 1.28 -26.96 8.15
CA ARG A 409 -0.01 -27.63 7.89
C ARG A 409 -1.21 -26.72 8.07
N ARG A 410 -1.10 -25.68 8.90
CA ARG A 410 -2.13 -24.65 9.12
C ARG A 410 -2.01 -23.44 8.19
N GLY A 411 -1.04 -23.45 7.25
CA GLY A 411 -0.77 -22.32 6.35
C GLY A 411 0.04 -21.18 6.97
N GLY A 412 0.55 -21.34 8.18
CA GLY A 412 1.39 -20.34 8.87
C GLY A 412 2.84 -20.38 8.42
N PHE A 413 3.12 -20.08 7.15
CA PHE A 413 4.46 -20.21 6.55
C PHE A 413 5.52 -19.34 7.22
N ALA A 414 5.18 -18.10 7.62
CA ALA A 414 6.12 -17.23 8.33
C ALA A 414 6.52 -17.83 9.69
N ALA A 415 5.55 -18.35 10.45
CA ALA A 415 5.82 -19.00 11.72
C ALA A 415 6.62 -20.31 11.53
N ALA A 416 6.32 -21.07 10.47
CA ALA A 416 7.04 -22.28 10.15
C ALA A 416 8.51 -22.01 9.79
N ALA A 417 8.77 -21.05 8.91
CA ALA A 417 10.13 -20.65 8.54
C ALA A 417 10.92 -20.11 9.73
N ALA A 418 10.30 -19.30 10.60
CA ALA A 418 10.94 -18.80 11.81
C ALA A 418 11.28 -19.95 12.81
N ALA A 419 10.40 -20.94 12.94
CA ALA A 419 10.66 -22.08 13.79
C ALA A 419 11.79 -22.97 13.24
N GLN A 420 11.87 -23.14 11.91
CA GLN A 420 12.97 -23.86 11.24
C GLN A 420 14.31 -23.11 11.39
N GLU A 421 14.31 -21.79 11.18
CA GLU A 421 15.49 -20.93 11.40
C GLU A 421 16.02 -21.07 12.83
N ARG A 422 15.13 -20.95 13.83
CA ARG A 422 15.51 -21.09 15.23
C ARG A 422 15.95 -22.53 15.58
N ALA A 423 15.32 -23.54 15.01
CA ALA A 423 15.73 -24.93 15.15
C ALA A 423 17.13 -25.16 14.59
N ALA A 424 17.48 -24.50 13.47
CA ALA A 424 18.82 -24.56 12.88
C ALA A 424 19.88 -23.91 13.80
N GLU A 425 19.59 -22.76 14.40
CA GLU A 425 20.50 -22.11 15.36
C GLU A 425 20.82 -23.01 16.55
N LEU A 426 19.82 -23.74 17.04
CA LEU A 426 19.93 -24.66 18.19
C LEU A 426 20.37 -26.08 17.81
N SER A 427 20.56 -26.36 16.53
CA SER A 427 21.02 -27.69 16.09
C SER A 427 22.53 -27.87 16.38
N PRO A 428 22.93 -28.97 17.07
CA PRO A 428 24.34 -29.26 17.34
C PRO A 428 25.14 -29.63 16.08
N ARG A 429 24.49 -30.29 15.09
CA ARG A 429 25.16 -30.79 13.89
C ARG A 429 25.08 -29.80 12.74
N ARG A 430 26.21 -29.58 12.08
CA ARG A 430 26.32 -28.63 10.96
C ARG A 430 25.43 -29.02 9.77
N GLU A 431 25.31 -30.30 9.50
CA GLU A 431 24.49 -30.87 8.41
C GLU A 431 22.99 -30.63 8.67
N ASP A 432 22.51 -30.91 9.90
CA ASP A 432 21.13 -30.65 10.28
C ASP A 432 20.82 -29.15 10.22
N ARG A 433 21.77 -28.31 10.61
CA ARG A 433 21.63 -26.84 10.52
C ARG A 433 21.46 -26.41 9.07
N ALA A 434 22.30 -26.92 8.14
CA ALA A 434 22.21 -26.58 6.73
C ALA A 434 20.86 -27.03 6.13
N ARG A 435 20.41 -28.23 6.45
CA ARG A 435 19.10 -28.77 6.03
C ARG A 435 17.96 -27.89 6.52
N LEU A 436 17.94 -27.53 7.79
CA LEU A 436 16.89 -26.72 8.39
C LEU A 436 16.86 -25.29 7.85
N LEU A 437 18.02 -24.67 7.58
CA LEU A 437 18.10 -23.36 6.94
C LEU A 437 17.58 -23.41 5.49
N THR A 438 17.87 -24.50 4.76
CA THR A 438 17.35 -24.71 3.41
C THR A 438 15.83 -24.89 3.42
N GLU A 439 15.30 -25.63 4.37
CA GLU A 439 13.85 -25.80 4.57
C GLU A 439 13.20 -24.46 4.97
N ALA A 440 13.85 -23.67 5.84
CA ALA A 440 13.40 -22.33 6.20
C ALA A 440 13.37 -21.41 4.99
N ALA A 441 14.40 -21.39 4.15
CA ALA A 441 14.46 -20.59 2.93
C ALA A 441 13.33 -20.95 1.96
N THR A 442 13.11 -22.24 1.73
CA THR A 442 12.03 -22.76 0.87
C THR A 442 10.63 -22.39 1.43
N THR A 443 10.46 -22.47 2.75
CA THR A 443 9.21 -22.11 3.41
C THR A 443 8.98 -20.59 3.38
N ALA A 444 10.04 -19.81 3.53
CA ALA A 444 9.98 -18.34 3.53
C ALA A 444 9.60 -17.73 2.17
N VAL A 445 9.77 -18.47 1.06
CA VAL A 445 9.28 -18.05 -0.29
C VAL A 445 7.81 -17.66 -0.23
N PHE A 446 6.99 -18.42 0.51
CA PHE A 446 5.55 -18.16 0.65
C PHE A 446 5.20 -16.90 1.46
N THR A 447 6.18 -16.25 2.07
CA THR A 447 5.99 -14.98 2.77
C THR A 447 6.22 -13.75 1.88
N GLY A 448 6.81 -13.93 0.70
CA GLY A 448 7.17 -12.85 -0.20
C GLY A 448 8.40 -12.02 0.22
N GLN A 449 9.09 -12.38 1.32
CA GLN A 449 10.17 -11.57 1.90
C GLN A 449 11.53 -11.95 1.31
N LEU A 450 11.93 -11.29 0.21
CA LEU A 450 13.19 -11.59 -0.51
C LEU A 450 14.42 -11.49 0.40
N GLY A 451 14.57 -10.40 1.16
CA GLY A 451 15.73 -10.23 2.03
C GLY A 451 15.90 -11.34 3.08
N TRP A 452 14.79 -11.92 3.58
CA TRP A 452 14.86 -13.04 4.50
C TRP A 452 15.33 -14.33 3.82
N VAL A 453 14.83 -14.61 2.61
CA VAL A 453 15.29 -15.79 1.84
C VAL A 453 16.76 -15.66 1.45
N GLU A 454 17.23 -14.47 1.07
CA GLU A 454 18.64 -14.20 0.78
C GLU A 454 19.54 -14.43 2.00
N GLN A 455 19.13 -13.98 3.17
CA GLN A 455 19.85 -14.21 4.43
C GLN A 455 19.94 -15.70 4.77
N LEU A 456 18.81 -16.41 4.66
CA LEU A 456 18.79 -17.87 4.88
C LEU A 456 19.67 -18.60 3.89
N ALA A 457 19.63 -18.23 2.60
CA ALA A 457 20.48 -18.81 1.57
C ALA A 457 21.97 -18.51 1.80
N ALA A 458 22.30 -17.30 2.29
CA ALA A 458 23.67 -16.96 2.71
C ALA A 458 24.13 -17.82 3.89
N ALA A 459 23.27 -18.03 4.89
CA ALA A 459 23.56 -18.90 6.03
C ALA A 459 23.75 -20.37 5.62
N VAL A 460 22.98 -20.87 4.64
CA VAL A 460 23.18 -22.21 4.07
C VAL A 460 24.58 -22.35 3.49
N ARG A 461 25.04 -21.37 2.68
CA ARG A 461 26.41 -21.37 2.08
C ARG A 461 27.52 -21.41 3.12
N GLN A 462 27.32 -20.85 4.31
CA GLN A 462 28.27 -20.90 5.41
C GLN A 462 28.27 -22.27 6.13
N CYS A 463 27.18 -23.05 6.00
CA CYS A 463 26.99 -24.29 6.72
C CYS A 463 27.32 -25.56 5.93
N THR A 464 27.33 -25.52 4.58
CA THR A 464 27.47 -26.74 3.78
C THR A 464 28.09 -26.47 2.41
N ASP A 465 28.70 -27.53 1.84
CA ASP A 465 29.15 -27.62 0.44
C ASP A 465 28.25 -28.57 -0.40
N ASP A 466 27.15 -29.05 0.19
CA ASP A 466 26.18 -29.94 -0.49
C ASP A 466 25.43 -29.15 -1.58
N GLN A 467 25.73 -29.51 -2.85
CA GLN A 467 25.16 -28.84 -4.02
C GLN A 467 23.62 -28.95 -4.10
N ALA A 468 23.01 -30.00 -3.55
CA ALA A 468 21.56 -30.14 -3.54
C ALA A 468 20.90 -29.14 -2.57
N LEU A 469 21.49 -28.91 -1.41
CA LEU A 469 21.00 -27.91 -0.44
C LEU A 469 21.25 -26.49 -0.95
N LEU A 470 22.44 -26.23 -1.48
CA LEU A 470 22.80 -24.94 -2.08
C LEU A 470 21.88 -24.58 -3.25
N GLY A 471 21.62 -25.55 -4.14
CA GLY A 471 20.72 -25.37 -5.28
C GLY A 471 19.25 -25.07 -4.86
N LYS A 472 18.74 -25.75 -3.82
CA LYS A 472 17.40 -25.46 -3.29
C LYS A 472 17.29 -24.07 -2.69
N ALA A 473 18.30 -23.62 -1.94
CA ALA A 473 18.33 -22.27 -1.38
C ALA A 473 18.45 -21.20 -2.49
N ALA A 474 19.25 -21.46 -3.53
CA ALA A 474 19.37 -20.58 -4.69
C ALA A 474 18.08 -20.52 -5.51
N LEU A 475 17.39 -21.66 -5.69
CA LEU A 475 16.06 -21.71 -6.32
C LEU A 475 15.06 -20.82 -5.58
N ALA A 476 14.96 -20.95 -4.26
CA ALA A 476 14.09 -20.12 -3.43
C ALA A 476 14.36 -18.62 -3.62
N THR A 477 15.65 -18.24 -3.66
CA THR A 477 16.07 -16.85 -3.92
C THR A 477 15.63 -16.39 -5.31
N GLY A 478 15.92 -17.19 -6.35
CA GLY A 478 15.58 -16.84 -7.73
C GLY A 478 14.07 -16.70 -7.98
N GLN A 479 13.26 -17.51 -7.31
CA GLN A 479 11.79 -17.40 -7.37
C GLN A 479 11.30 -16.05 -6.84
N LEU A 480 11.80 -15.58 -5.69
CA LEU A 480 11.39 -14.28 -5.16
C LEU A 480 11.98 -13.09 -5.92
N MET A 481 13.24 -13.20 -6.39
CA MET A 481 13.84 -12.16 -7.22
C MET A 481 12.99 -11.85 -8.46
N SER A 482 12.33 -12.86 -9.02
CA SER A 482 11.45 -12.69 -10.20
C SER A 482 10.20 -11.86 -9.89
N LEU A 483 9.73 -11.84 -8.64
CA LEU A 483 8.59 -11.05 -8.19
C LEU A 483 8.98 -9.63 -7.76
N GLY A 484 10.28 -9.38 -7.53
CA GLY A 484 10.86 -8.10 -7.10
C GLY A 484 11.55 -7.31 -8.24
N SER A 485 11.21 -7.56 -9.52
CA SER A 485 11.77 -6.84 -10.69
C SER A 485 13.27 -7.08 -10.99
N HIS A 486 13.87 -8.14 -10.45
CA HIS A 486 15.28 -8.50 -10.69
C HIS A 486 15.40 -9.62 -11.73
N HIS A 487 14.76 -9.47 -12.88
CA HIS A 487 14.57 -10.58 -13.84
C HIS A 487 15.87 -11.12 -14.43
N THR A 488 16.79 -10.24 -14.84
CA THR A 488 18.08 -10.67 -15.42
C THR A 488 18.90 -11.51 -14.42
N ALA A 489 19.01 -11.05 -13.17
CA ALA A 489 19.76 -11.76 -12.14
C ALA A 489 19.05 -13.05 -11.69
N ALA A 490 17.71 -13.02 -11.57
CA ALA A 490 16.90 -14.20 -11.27
C ALA A 490 17.08 -15.29 -12.34
N PHE A 491 16.99 -14.94 -13.63
CA PHE A 491 17.17 -15.89 -14.72
C PHE A 491 18.55 -16.52 -14.69
N ALA A 492 19.62 -15.72 -14.56
CA ALA A 492 20.98 -16.21 -14.49
C ALA A 492 21.21 -17.18 -13.31
N LEU A 493 20.63 -16.85 -12.13
CA LEU A 493 20.69 -17.70 -10.95
C LEU A 493 19.97 -19.03 -11.16
N LEU A 494 18.75 -19.01 -11.68
CA LEU A 494 17.92 -20.19 -11.91
C LEU A 494 18.52 -21.13 -12.98
N MET A 495 19.03 -20.56 -14.07
CA MET A 495 19.68 -21.34 -15.11
C MET A 495 20.98 -22.01 -14.64
N ARG A 496 21.73 -21.32 -13.76
CA ARG A 496 22.91 -21.91 -13.12
C ARG A 496 22.52 -23.07 -12.21
N VAL A 497 21.47 -22.94 -11.39
CA VAL A 497 20.95 -24.05 -10.57
C VAL A 497 20.57 -25.26 -11.43
N ALA A 498 19.94 -25.02 -12.59
CA ALA A 498 19.54 -26.09 -13.49
C ALA A 498 20.75 -26.78 -14.19
N ASP A 499 21.81 -26.03 -14.55
CA ASP A 499 22.98 -26.53 -15.26
C ASP A 499 24.02 -27.22 -14.33
N GLU A 500 24.19 -26.69 -13.10
CA GLU A 500 25.12 -27.25 -12.11
C GLU A 500 24.58 -28.51 -11.40
N ALA A 501 23.31 -28.86 -11.55
CA ALA A 501 22.76 -30.07 -10.95
C ALA A 501 23.42 -31.33 -11.54
N THR A 502 24.03 -32.10 -10.66
CA THR A 502 24.83 -33.31 -11.04
C THR A 502 24.00 -34.44 -11.64
N ASP A 503 22.69 -34.47 -11.36
CA ASP A 503 21.76 -35.48 -11.92
C ASP A 503 20.65 -34.74 -12.72
N ALA A 504 20.63 -34.95 -14.02
CA ALA A 504 19.59 -34.44 -14.91
C ALA A 504 18.16 -34.91 -14.54
N ARG A 505 18.00 -35.94 -13.72
CA ARG A 505 16.71 -36.43 -13.20
C ARG A 505 16.31 -35.78 -11.91
N SER A 506 17.18 -34.96 -11.33
CA SER A 506 16.87 -34.24 -10.10
C SER A 506 15.63 -33.35 -10.29
N PRO A 507 14.63 -33.43 -9.41
CA PRO A 507 13.46 -32.50 -9.42
C PRO A 507 13.88 -31.03 -9.42
N LEU A 508 15.02 -30.70 -8.81
CA LEU A 508 15.57 -29.37 -8.74
C LEU A 508 15.79 -28.70 -10.11
N VAL A 509 16.21 -29.51 -11.12
CA VAL A 509 16.43 -29.02 -12.50
C VAL A 509 15.10 -28.50 -13.08
N LEU A 510 14.05 -29.28 -12.96
CA LEU A 510 12.73 -28.92 -13.50
C LEU A 510 12.09 -27.78 -12.74
N ASP A 511 12.25 -27.73 -11.40
CA ASP A 511 11.78 -26.62 -10.57
C ASP A 511 12.50 -25.32 -10.95
N ALA A 512 13.81 -25.37 -11.21
CA ALA A 512 14.59 -24.21 -11.65
C ALA A 512 14.17 -23.74 -13.05
N LEU A 513 13.95 -24.66 -13.98
CA LEU A 513 13.46 -24.36 -15.32
C LEU A 513 12.02 -23.79 -15.28
N ALA A 514 11.19 -24.27 -14.37
CA ALA A 514 9.84 -23.76 -14.19
C ALA A 514 9.85 -22.30 -13.70
N ALA A 515 10.71 -21.98 -12.75
CA ALA A 515 10.92 -20.63 -12.28
C ALA A 515 11.57 -19.73 -13.36
N ALA A 516 12.55 -20.24 -14.13
CA ALA A 516 13.17 -19.52 -15.23
C ALA A 516 12.15 -19.21 -16.36
N ALA A 517 11.19 -20.10 -16.62
CA ALA A 517 10.11 -19.86 -17.57
C ALA A 517 9.21 -18.68 -17.15
N VAL A 518 8.96 -18.53 -15.84
CA VAL A 518 8.24 -17.35 -15.30
C VAL A 518 9.00 -16.07 -15.59
N VAL A 519 10.31 -16.06 -15.34
CA VAL A 519 11.15 -14.88 -15.64
C VAL A 519 11.10 -14.55 -17.13
N ARG A 520 11.18 -15.56 -18.00
CA ARG A 520 11.04 -15.35 -19.44
C ARG A 520 9.68 -14.73 -19.81
N TYR A 521 8.61 -15.16 -19.17
CA TYR A 521 7.29 -14.54 -19.38
C TYR A 521 7.31 -13.07 -19.02
N TYR A 522 7.94 -12.69 -17.91
CA TYR A 522 8.00 -11.30 -17.51
C TYR A 522 8.87 -10.44 -18.44
N SER A 523 10.06 -10.95 -18.78
CA SER A 523 11.04 -10.24 -19.62
C SER A 523 10.70 -10.25 -21.11
N GLY A 524 10.03 -11.29 -21.60
CA GLY A 524 9.77 -11.49 -23.04
C GLY A 524 11.03 -11.81 -23.88
N GLU A 525 12.18 -12.12 -23.26
CA GLU A 525 13.46 -12.29 -23.96
C GLU A 525 13.54 -13.62 -24.74
N GLU A 526 13.78 -13.55 -26.06
CA GLU A 526 13.84 -14.73 -26.93
C GLU A 526 15.07 -15.61 -26.66
N SER A 527 16.18 -15.01 -26.24
CA SER A 527 17.41 -15.75 -25.89
C SER A 527 17.18 -16.69 -24.70
N GLN A 528 16.33 -16.33 -23.76
CA GLN A 528 15.98 -17.14 -22.58
C GLN A 528 15.20 -18.40 -22.97
N GLN A 529 14.32 -18.32 -23.97
CA GLN A 529 13.60 -19.48 -24.50
C GLN A 529 14.54 -20.57 -24.98
N ARG A 530 15.55 -20.20 -25.77
CA ARG A 530 16.53 -21.16 -26.35
C ARG A 530 17.32 -21.84 -25.24
N GLN A 531 17.70 -21.13 -24.20
CA GLN A 531 18.43 -21.70 -23.07
C GLN A 531 17.57 -22.72 -22.31
N ILE A 532 16.30 -22.33 -21.97
CA ILE A 532 15.34 -23.24 -21.31
C ILE A 532 15.12 -24.50 -22.15
N GLN A 533 14.87 -24.38 -23.47
CA GLN A 533 14.65 -25.52 -24.38
C GLN A 533 15.87 -26.44 -24.47
N SER A 534 17.08 -25.86 -24.49
CA SER A 534 18.31 -26.63 -24.51
C SER A 534 18.46 -27.54 -23.29
N LEU A 535 18.17 -27.06 -22.08
CA LEU A 535 18.22 -27.90 -20.88
C LEU A 535 17.04 -28.87 -20.80
N LEU A 536 15.82 -28.41 -21.12
CA LEU A 536 14.63 -29.27 -21.09
C LEU A 536 14.75 -30.48 -22.06
N SER A 537 15.41 -30.32 -23.20
CA SER A 537 15.61 -31.40 -24.16
C SER A 537 16.56 -32.49 -23.68
N ARG A 538 17.42 -32.22 -22.69
CA ARG A 538 18.32 -33.17 -22.06
C ARG A 538 17.66 -34.03 -20.98
N MET A 539 16.44 -33.59 -20.51
CA MET A 539 15.73 -34.29 -19.47
C MET A 539 14.90 -35.45 -19.99
N PRO A 540 14.90 -36.59 -19.29
CA PRO A 540 14.05 -37.74 -19.68
C PRO A 540 12.56 -37.38 -19.48
N ASP A 541 11.71 -38.03 -20.28
CA ASP A 541 10.26 -37.96 -20.10
C ASP A 541 9.87 -38.80 -18.88
N ASP A 542 9.42 -38.12 -17.82
CA ASP A 542 8.89 -38.72 -16.59
C ASP A 542 7.43 -38.33 -16.39
N ALA A 543 6.59 -39.34 -16.20
CA ALA A 543 5.16 -39.15 -15.95
C ALA A 543 4.88 -38.38 -14.63
N ALA A 544 5.75 -38.52 -13.63
CA ALA A 544 5.64 -37.78 -12.36
C ALA A 544 5.93 -36.28 -12.53
N ALA A 545 6.77 -35.93 -13.48
CA ALA A 545 7.18 -34.56 -13.80
C ALA A 545 6.27 -33.89 -14.86
N ALA A 546 5.30 -34.62 -15.44
CA ALA A 546 4.53 -34.18 -16.61
C ALA A 546 3.80 -32.85 -16.42
N ALA A 547 3.25 -32.55 -15.21
CA ALA A 547 2.56 -31.31 -14.95
C ALA A 547 3.52 -30.10 -14.98
N LEU A 548 4.68 -30.22 -14.35
CA LEU A 548 5.67 -29.14 -14.28
C LEU A 548 6.37 -28.94 -15.65
N ARG A 549 6.59 -30.04 -16.40
CA ARG A 549 7.07 -29.96 -17.76
C ARG A 549 6.08 -29.27 -18.70
N ALA A 550 4.77 -29.52 -18.52
CA ALA A 550 3.71 -28.83 -19.24
C ALA A 550 3.71 -27.31 -18.91
N TRP A 551 3.92 -26.95 -17.64
CA TRP A 551 4.12 -25.57 -17.21
C TRP A 551 5.29 -24.92 -17.96
N VAL A 552 6.50 -25.52 -17.90
CA VAL A 552 7.69 -24.95 -18.54
C VAL A 552 7.44 -24.69 -20.03
N LEU A 553 6.84 -25.65 -20.74
CA LEU A 553 6.54 -25.54 -22.16
C LEU A 553 5.49 -24.49 -22.46
N ALA A 554 4.37 -24.47 -21.73
CA ALA A 554 3.29 -23.51 -21.93
C ALA A 554 3.72 -22.07 -21.61
N VAL A 555 4.50 -21.87 -20.54
CA VAL A 555 4.98 -20.54 -20.14
C VAL A 555 6.08 -20.04 -21.06
N SER A 556 7.05 -20.89 -21.41
CA SER A 556 8.18 -20.45 -22.23
C SER A 556 7.86 -20.33 -23.72
N ASP A 557 6.95 -21.14 -24.28
CA ASP A 557 6.58 -21.13 -25.69
C ASP A 557 5.16 -21.67 -25.92
N PRO A 558 4.12 -20.90 -25.60
CA PRO A 558 2.73 -21.36 -25.76
C PRO A 558 2.36 -21.65 -27.20
N SER A 559 2.97 -20.98 -28.17
CA SER A 559 2.65 -21.16 -29.60
C SER A 559 3.09 -22.54 -30.12
N SER A 560 4.28 -22.99 -29.75
CA SER A 560 4.77 -24.33 -30.14
C SER A 560 4.13 -25.42 -29.28
N ALA A 561 3.84 -25.15 -28.01
CA ALA A 561 3.29 -26.13 -27.07
C ALA A 561 1.79 -26.41 -27.26
N GLY A 562 1.03 -25.47 -27.82
CA GLY A 562 -0.43 -25.51 -27.87
C GLY A 562 -1.01 -26.73 -28.54
N ALA A 563 -0.42 -27.15 -29.66
CA ALA A 563 -0.91 -28.28 -30.48
C ALA A 563 -0.95 -29.62 -29.72
N PHE A 564 0.01 -29.87 -28.84
CA PHE A 564 0.10 -31.14 -28.11
C PHE A 564 -0.32 -31.03 -26.64
N LEU A 565 -0.16 -29.88 -26.01
CA LEU A 565 -0.56 -29.68 -24.60
C LEU A 565 -2.07 -29.48 -24.44
N THR A 566 -2.73 -28.71 -25.31
CA THR A 566 -4.17 -28.44 -25.20
C THR A 566 -5.00 -29.72 -25.05
N PRO A 567 -4.83 -30.77 -25.89
CA PRO A 567 -5.58 -32.00 -25.69
C PRO A 567 -5.16 -32.81 -24.46
N ALA A 568 -3.93 -32.63 -23.94
CA ALA A 568 -3.41 -33.36 -22.80
C ALA A 568 -3.83 -32.73 -21.44
N LEU A 569 -4.13 -31.42 -21.39
CA LEU A 569 -4.43 -30.68 -20.17
C LEU A 569 -5.52 -31.33 -19.30
N PRO A 570 -6.69 -31.75 -19.82
CA PRO A 570 -7.72 -32.34 -18.97
C PRO A 570 -7.23 -33.59 -18.22
N GLY A 571 -6.42 -34.41 -18.88
CA GLY A 571 -5.83 -35.62 -18.28
C GLY A 571 -4.78 -35.29 -17.21
N LEU A 572 -3.97 -34.27 -17.43
CA LEU A 572 -2.98 -33.79 -16.47
C LEU A 572 -3.64 -33.19 -15.23
N ILE A 573 -4.68 -32.37 -15.40
CA ILE A 573 -5.46 -31.76 -14.31
C ILE A 573 -6.14 -32.86 -13.48
N ALA A 574 -6.74 -33.86 -14.12
CA ALA A 574 -7.35 -34.98 -13.41
C ALA A 574 -6.37 -35.75 -12.52
N LYS A 575 -5.10 -35.91 -12.95
CA LYS A 575 -4.03 -36.53 -12.18
C LYS A 575 -3.47 -35.63 -11.07
N ALA A 576 -3.63 -34.31 -11.18
CA ALA A 576 -3.17 -33.33 -10.20
C ALA A 576 -4.15 -33.06 -9.06
N LYS A 577 -5.34 -33.70 -9.08
CA LYS A 577 -6.35 -33.51 -8.01
C LYS A 577 -5.79 -33.78 -6.63
N GLY A 578 -6.04 -32.84 -5.70
CA GLY A 578 -5.50 -32.89 -4.34
C GLY A 578 -4.15 -32.23 -4.15
N ASP A 579 -3.49 -31.78 -5.25
CA ASP A 579 -2.24 -31.01 -5.21
C ASP A 579 -2.49 -29.60 -5.76
N ALA A 580 -2.74 -28.66 -4.84
CA ALA A 580 -3.07 -27.29 -5.19
C ALA A 580 -1.96 -26.57 -5.99
N GLY A 581 -0.70 -26.89 -5.74
CA GLY A 581 0.44 -26.32 -6.49
C GLY A 581 0.45 -26.77 -7.95
N ARG A 582 0.27 -28.10 -8.20
CA ARG A 582 0.16 -28.62 -9.56
C ARG A 582 -1.08 -28.12 -10.28
N LEU A 583 -2.21 -28.01 -9.59
CA LEU A 583 -3.44 -27.44 -10.16
C LEU A 583 -3.21 -25.98 -10.59
N THR A 584 -2.58 -25.15 -9.73
CA THR A 584 -2.25 -23.76 -10.07
C THR A 584 -1.34 -23.70 -11.31
N ALA A 585 -0.30 -24.54 -11.37
CA ALA A 585 0.60 -24.60 -12.52
C ALA A 585 -0.15 -24.97 -13.81
N LEU A 586 -1.03 -25.97 -13.76
CA LEU A 586 -1.81 -26.40 -14.92
C LEU A 586 -2.91 -25.38 -15.30
N ALA A 587 -3.46 -24.63 -14.33
CA ALA A 587 -4.39 -23.55 -14.60
C ALA A 587 -3.74 -22.40 -15.37
N VAL A 588 -2.50 -22.02 -14.99
CA VAL A 588 -1.71 -21.02 -15.72
C VAL A 588 -1.36 -21.54 -17.13
N ALA A 589 -0.94 -22.79 -17.24
CA ALA A 589 -0.69 -23.40 -18.56
C ALA A 589 -1.94 -23.36 -19.46
N ALA A 590 -3.12 -23.67 -18.90
CA ALA A 590 -4.38 -23.60 -19.62
C ALA A 590 -4.71 -22.16 -20.04
N TRP A 591 -4.48 -21.16 -19.17
CA TRP A 591 -4.68 -19.74 -19.50
C TRP A 591 -3.78 -19.29 -20.65
N LEU A 592 -2.49 -19.60 -20.61
CA LEU A 592 -1.53 -19.24 -21.68
C LEU A 592 -1.82 -19.93 -23.02
N LEU A 593 -2.51 -21.07 -22.97
CA LEU A 593 -2.97 -21.78 -24.16
C LEU A 593 -4.40 -21.40 -24.60
N ASP A 594 -4.91 -20.26 -24.07
CA ASP A 594 -6.26 -19.74 -24.34
C ASP A 594 -7.39 -20.74 -24.07
N GLN A 595 -7.19 -21.62 -23.06
CA GLN A 595 -8.24 -22.51 -22.55
C GLN A 595 -8.90 -21.87 -21.32
N THR A 596 -9.42 -20.64 -21.49
CA THR A 596 -9.85 -19.75 -20.38
C THR A 596 -10.89 -20.40 -19.45
N THR A 597 -11.86 -21.14 -19.99
CA THR A 597 -12.87 -21.85 -19.17
C THR A 597 -12.26 -22.97 -18.33
N LEU A 598 -11.31 -23.71 -18.88
CA LEU A 598 -10.60 -24.78 -18.18
C LEU A 598 -9.69 -24.17 -17.11
N ALA A 599 -8.97 -23.09 -17.44
CA ALA A 599 -8.11 -22.37 -16.53
C ALA A 599 -8.90 -21.87 -15.31
N ALA A 600 -10.05 -21.20 -15.53
CA ALA A 600 -10.88 -20.68 -14.44
C ALA A 600 -11.35 -21.77 -13.48
N ARG A 601 -11.89 -22.86 -14.00
CA ARG A 601 -12.32 -24.01 -13.17
C ARG A 601 -11.17 -24.59 -12.35
N THR A 602 -9.98 -24.70 -12.96
CA THR A 602 -8.80 -25.24 -12.30
C THR A 602 -8.25 -24.29 -11.26
N PHE A 603 -8.29 -22.95 -11.48
CA PHE A 603 -7.97 -21.95 -10.46
C PHE A 603 -8.95 -21.99 -9.29
N ASP A 604 -10.25 -22.09 -9.55
CA ASP A 604 -11.26 -22.19 -8.50
C ASP A 604 -11.03 -23.46 -7.64
N GLU A 605 -10.77 -24.64 -8.26
CA GLU A 605 -10.43 -25.88 -7.55
C GLU A 605 -9.13 -25.77 -6.74
N ALA A 606 -8.09 -25.12 -7.29
CA ALA A 606 -6.84 -24.87 -6.59
C ALA A 606 -7.06 -23.92 -5.40
N SER A 607 -7.85 -22.85 -5.57
CA SER A 607 -8.15 -21.86 -4.53
C SER A 607 -8.87 -22.49 -3.34
N ASP A 608 -9.85 -23.37 -3.56
CA ASP A 608 -10.55 -24.09 -2.50
C ASP A 608 -9.60 -24.92 -1.62
N GLN A 609 -8.59 -25.53 -2.26
CA GLN A 609 -7.58 -26.30 -1.53
C GLN A 609 -6.56 -25.41 -0.81
N TRP A 610 -6.25 -24.23 -1.35
CA TRP A 610 -5.35 -23.25 -0.74
C TRP A 610 -6.00 -22.46 0.41
N GLN A 611 -7.29 -22.16 0.35
CA GLN A 611 -8.00 -21.49 1.45
C GLN A 611 -7.90 -22.28 2.76
N ALA A 612 -7.79 -23.59 2.66
CA ALA A 612 -7.54 -24.48 3.80
C ALA A 612 -6.07 -24.42 4.31
N ARG A 613 -5.14 -23.79 3.59
CA ARG A 613 -3.67 -23.81 3.84
C ARG A 613 -2.99 -22.43 3.87
N GLY A 614 -3.74 -21.34 3.70
CA GLY A 614 -3.19 -19.97 3.60
C GLY A 614 -3.04 -19.51 2.13
N ARG A 615 -3.25 -18.21 1.88
CA ARG A 615 -3.18 -17.60 0.54
C ARG A 615 -1.76 -17.61 0.00
N LEU A 616 -1.60 -18.02 -1.26
CA LEU A 616 -0.38 -17.86 -2.03
C LEU A 616 -0.49 -16.74 -3.06
N PRO A 617 0.65 -16.11 -3.42
CA PRO A 617 0.73 -15.32 -4.65
C PRO A 617 0.32 -16.18 -5.85
N ASP A 618 -0.36 -15.58 -6.80
CA ASP A 618 -1.06 -16.19 -7.93
C ASP A 618 -0.15 -16.82 -9.00
N GLY A 619 1.10 -17.03 -8.68
CA GLY A 619 2.10 -17.80 -9.42
C GLY A 619 2.62 -17.20 -10.73
N LEU A 620 1.86 -16.42 -11.49
CA LEU A 620 2.28 -15.77 -12.73
C LEU A 620 1.44 -14.49 -13.01
N GLY A 621 1.95 -13.32 -12.60
CA GLY A 621 1.45 -12.04 -13.10
C GLY A 621 -0.06 -11.82 -13.03
N CYS A 622 -0.72 -12.25 -11.96
CA CYS A 622 -2.17 -12.19 -11.78
C CYS A 622 -2.97 -13.08 -12.76
N ALA A 623 -2.43 -14.23 -13.18
CA ALA A 623 -3.09 -15.11 -14.17
C ALA A 623 -4.54 -15.46 -13.84
N ALA A 624 -4.87 -15.75 -12.57
CA ALA A 624 -6.24 -16.01 -12.17
C ALA A 624 -7.14 -14.77 -12.35
N GLY A 625 -6.62 -13.58 -12.09
CA GLY A 625 -7.33 -12.31 -12.32
C GLY A 625 -7.55 -12.04 -13.81
N TRP A 626 -6.53 -12.26 -14.65
CA TRP A 626 -6.65 -12.16 -16.12
C TRP A 626 -7.67 -13.16 -16.66
N THR A 627 -7.65 -14.40 -16.17
CA THR A 627 -8.63 -15.42 -16.54
C THR A 627 -10.07 -14.97 -16.24
N ARG A 628 -10.31 -14.36 -15.07
CA ARG A 628 -11.63 -13.82 -14.68
C ARG A 628 -12.02 -12.62 -15.55
N LEU A 629 -11.08 -11.71 -15.86
CA LEU A 629 -11.32 -10.59 -16.77
C LEU A 629 -11.77 -11.10 -18.14
N GLU A 630 -11.06 -12.08 -18.71
CA GLU A 630 -11.36 -12.67 -20.02
C GLU A 630 -12.75 -13.31 -20.05
N GLN A 631 -13.20 -13.96 -18.98
CA GLN A 631 -14.54 -14.51 -18.83
C GLN A 631 -15.65 -13.46 -18.60
N GLY A 632 -15.29 -12.19 -18.41
CA GLY A 632 -16.23 -11.14 -18.08
C GLY A 632 -16.60 -11.06 -16.59
N ARG A 633 -15.85 -11.73 -15.69
CA ARG A 633 -16.00 -11.68 -14.23
C ARG A 633 -15.16 -10.51 -13.66
N TRP A 634 -15.46 -9.28 -14.10
CA TRP A 634 -14.59 -8.12 -13.88
C TRP A 634 -14.49 -7.69 -12.42
N ALA A 635 -15.58 -7.81 -11.66
CA ALA A 635 -15.55 -7.50 -10.22
C ALA A 635 -14.58 -8.42 -9.46
N GLU A 636 -14.56 -9.70 -9.80
CA GLU A 636 -13.66 -10.67 -9.19
C GLU A 636 -12.21 -10.47 -9.65
N ALA A 637 -11.99 -10.10 -10.92
CA ALA A 637 -10.67 -9.73 -11.40
C ALA A 637 -10.07 -8.55 -10.62
N ARG A 638 -10.90 -7.53 -10.32
CA ARG A 638 -10.48 -6.38 -9.48
C ARG A 638 -10.20 -6.77 -8.03
N SER A 639 -11.01 -7.65 -7.45
CA SER A 639 -10.76 -8.15 -6.09
C SER A 639 -9.40 -8.84 -6.01
N VAL A 640 -9.10 -9.73 -6.98
CA VAL A 640 -7.78 -10.40 -7.08
C VAL A 640 -6.66 -9.38 -7.21
N ALA A 641 -6.81 -8.38 -8.10
CA ALA A 641 -5.80 -7.35 -8.28
C ALA A 641 -5.55 -6.54 -7.00
N THR A 642 -6.62 -6.15 -6.29
CA THR A 642 -6.51 -5.41 -5.02
C THR A 642 -5.81 -6.23 -3.94
N ASP A 643 -6.17 -7.49 -3.80
CA ASP A 643 -5.59 -8.40 -2.80
C ASP A 643 -4.09 -8.62 -3.06
N ILE A 644 -3.71 -8.84 -4.34
CA ILE A 644 -2.31 -9.04 -4.74
C ILE A 644 -1.51 -7.75 -4.56
N ALA A 645 -2.04 -6.59 -4.97
CA ALA A 645 -1.36 -5.31 -4.80
C ALA A 645 -1.07 -5.01 -3.31
N ALA A 646 -2.04 -5.22 -2.43
CA ALA A 646 -1.85 -4.99 -0.99
C ALA A 646 -0.80 -5.93 -0.38
N MET A 647 -0.83 -7.21 -0.75
CA MET A 647 0.14 -8.19 -0.29
C MET A 647 1.55 -7.88 -0.84
N ALA A 648 1.67 -7.62 -2.13
CA ALA A 648 2.94 -7.36 -2.81
C ALA A 648 3.61 -6.08 -2.27
N SER A 649 2.84 -5.00 -2.09
CA SER A 649 3.31 -3.74 -1.51
C SER A 649 3.86 -3.95 -0.09
N SER A 650 3.16 -4.74 0.74
CA SER A 650 3.62 -5.03 2.11
C SER A 650 4.91 -5.88 2.15
N ALA A 651 5.16 -6.66 1.12
CA ALA A 651 6.32 -7.56 1.01
C ALA A 651 7.48 -6.98 0.17
N GLY A 652 7.30 -5.81 -0.47
CA GLY A 652 8.29 -5.21 -1.36
C GLY A 652 8.47 -5.98 -2.67
N LEU A 653 7.39 -6.57 -3.21
CA LEU A 653 7.38 -7.35 -4.44
C LEU A 653 6.90 -6.49 -5.62
N ASP A 654 7.75 -5.56 -6.04
CA ASP A 654 7.42 -4.48 -6.99
C ASP A 654 6.82 -4.99 -8.31
N HIS A 655 7.34 -6.09 -8.86
CA HIS A 655 6.80 -6.65 -10.10
C HIS A 655 5.40 -7.24 -9.91
N ALA A 656 5.13 -7.92 -8.81
CA ALA A 656 3.81 -8.48 -8.52
C ALA A 656 2.78 -7.36 -8.30
N GLU A 657 3.18 -6.27 -7.62
CA GLU A 657 2.34 -5.07 -7.44
C GLU A 657 2.04 -4.40 -8.79
N ALA A 658 3.06 -4.26 -9.66
CA ALA A 658 2.89 -3.70 -10.99
C ALA A 658 1.93 -4.53 -11.88
N CYS A 659 2.03 -5.88 -11.83
CA CYS A 659 1.08 -6.77 -12.52
C CYS A 659 -0.36 -6.56 -12.05
N ALA A 660 -0.57 -6.43 -10.75
CA ALA A 660 -1.89 -6.19 -10.17
C ALA A 660 -2.47 -4.84 -10.59
N HIS A 661 -1.67 -3.78 -10.59
CA HIS A 661 -2.08 -2.46 -11.07
C HIS A 661 -2.39 -2.46 -12.57
N ALA A 662 -1.64 -3.19 -13.40
CA ALA A 662 -1.91 -3.29 -14.83
C ALA A 662 -3.22 -4.05 -15.13
N LEU A 663 -3.54 -5.08 -14.35
CA LEU A 663 -4.83 -5.77 -14.42
C LEU A 663 -5.99 -4.85 -14.03
N ASP A 664 -5.91 -4.18 -12.87
CA ASP A 664 -6.98 -3.27 -12.42
C ASP A 664 -7.15 -2.09 -13.40
N ALA A 665 -6.05 -1.53 -13.91
CA ALA A 665 -6.08 -0.48 -14.94
C ALA A 665 -6.85 -0.93 -16.18
N THR A 666 -6.65 -2.17 -16.62
CA THR A 666 -7.37 -2.72 -17.78
C THR A 666 -8.86 -2.83 -17.49
N VAL A 667 -9.26 -3.36 -16.32
CA VAL A 667 -10.68 -3.48 -15.96
C VAL A 667 -11.35 -2.11 -15.87
N VAL A 668 -10.71 -1.13 -15.20
CA VAL A 668 -11.30 0.23 -15.05
C VAL A 668 -11.40 0.95 -16.39
N ALA A 669 -10.44 0.75 -17.31
CA ALA A 669 -10.53 1.27 -18.67
C ALA A 669 -11.74 0.71 -19.42
N LEU A 670 -11.98 -0.60 -19.31
CA LEU A 670 -13.14 -1.28 -19.91
C LEU A 670 -14.48 -0.82 -19.30
N LEU A 671 -14.49 -0.46 -18.02
CA LEU A 671 -15.66 0.11 -17.33
C LEU A 671 -15.95 1.56 -17.73
N GLY A 672 -14.98 2.25 -18.37
CA GLY A 672 -15.10 3.64 -18.82
C GLY A 672 -14.67 4.66 -17.74
N ASP A 673 -13.62 4.35 -16.98
CA ASP A 673 -12.93 5.30 -16.09
C ASP A 673 -11.47 5.48 -16.53
N PRO A 674 -11.21 6.28 -17.57
CA PRO A 674 -9.88 6.46 -18.12
C PRO A 674 -8.91 7.19 -17.17
N ALA A 675 -9.41 8.06 -16.30
CA ALA A 675 -8.58 8.80 -15.35
C ALA A 675 -7.95 7.86 -14.31
N THR A 676 -8.74 6.96 -13.75
CA THR A 676 -8.24 5.94 -12.81
C THR A 676 -7.30 4.96 -13.51
N ALA A 677 -7.63 4.54 -14.74
CA ALA A 677 -6.76 3.65 -15.52
C ALA A 677 -5.36 4.25 -15.72
N ARG A 678 -5.25 5.54 -16.09
CA ARG A 678 -3.96 6.22 -16.23
C ARG A 678 -3.16 6.26 -14.94
N ARG A 679 -3.78 6.62 -13.81
CA ARG A 679 -3.11 6.64 -12.50
C ARG A 679 -2.57 5.26 -12.10
N LEU A 680 -3.34 4.20 -12.34
CA LEU A 680 -2.90 2.83 -12.06
C LEU A 680 -1.73 2.40 -12.97
N VAL A 681 -1.75 2.79 -14.25
CA VAL A 681 -0.63 2.53 -15.17
C VAL A 681 0.62 3.29 -14.74
N GLU A 682 0.50 4.57 -14.36
CA GLU A 682 1.62 5.35 -13.83
C GLU A 682 2.25 4.67 -12.61
N ARG A 683 1.43 4.18 -11.68
CA ARG A 683 1.91 3.42 -10.53
C ARG A 683 2.60 2.11 -10.93
N ALA A 684 2.02 1.35 -11.84
CA ALA A 684 2.61 0.10 -12.32
C ALA A 684 3.99 0.33 -12.96
N LEU A 685 4.11 1.35 -13.83
CA LEU A 685 5.36 1.65 -14.54
C LEU A 685 6.41 2.35 -13.63
N ALA A 686 6.01 2.93 -12.51
CA ALA A 686 6.95 3.47 -11.52
C ALA A 686 7.65 2.36 -10.69
N LEU A 687 7.06 1.17 -10.62
CA LEU A 687 7.59 0.03 -9.85
C LEU A 687 8.57 -0.85 -10.64
N VAL A 688 8.55 -0.81 -11.98
CA VAL A 688 9.32 -1.73 -12.82
C VAL A 688 10.03 -1.01 -13.96
N ASP A 689 11.15 -1.57 -14.42
CA ASP A 689 11.74 -1.18 -15.70
C ASP A 689 10.92 -1.82 -16.85
N PRO A 690 10.29 -1.02 -17.73
CA PRO A 690 9.51 -1.54 -18.85
C PRO A 690 10.31 -2.39 -19.84
N LEU A 691 11.63 -2.26 -19.89
CA LEU A 691 12.50 -3.07 -20.74
C LEU A 691 12.75 -4.47 -20.17
N GLU A 692 12.86 -4.57 -18.85
CA GLU A 692 12.98 -5.87 -18.16
C GLU A 692 11.61 -6.52 -17.89
N SER A 693 10.54 -5.72 -17.70
CA SER A 693 9.17 -6.19 -17.41
C SER A 693 8.24 -5.95 -18.61
N ARG A 694 8.58 -6.53 -19.78
CA ARG A 694 7.82 -6.30 -21.03
C ARG A 694 6.36 -6.74 -20.95
N SER A 695 6.04 -7.77 -20.18
CA SER A 695 4.66 -8.19 -19.95
C SER A 695 3.84 -7.06 -19.32
N VAL A 696 4.33 -6.43 -18.25
CA VAL A 696 3.69 -5.27 -17.60
C VAL A 696 3.59 -4.10 -18.56
N ALA A 697 4.66 -3.81 -19.31
CA ALA A 697 4.67 -2.73 -20.28
C ALA A 697 3.59 -2.89 -21.37
N VAL A 698 3.38 -4.11 -21.89
CA VAL A 698 2.35 -4.36 -22.90
C VAL A 698 0.94 -4.32 -22.30
N PHE A 699 0.73 -4.84 -21.09
CA PHE A 699 -0.55 -4.71 -20.40
C PHE A 699 -0.89 -3.24 -20.06
N ALA A 700 0.09 -2.45 -19.65
CA ALA A 700 -0.06 -1.02 -19.42
C ALA A 700 -0.49 -0.28 -20.71
N ARG A 701 0.14 -0.58 -21.84
CA ARG A 701 -0.22 -0.04 -23.15
C ARG A 701 -1.64 -0.44 -23.57
N ARG A 702 -2.03 -1.70 -23.30
CA ARG A 702 -3.40 -2.18 -23.50
C ARG A 702 -4.41 -1.34 -22.69
N ALA A 703 -4.16 -1.14 -21.42
CA ALA A 703 -5.04 -0.36 -20.55
C ALA A 703 -5.17 1.10 -21.02
N LEU A 704 -4.05 1.75 -21.39
CA LEU A 704 -4.06 3.12 -21.93
C LEU A 704 -4.77 3.22 -23.27
N GLY A 705 -4.53 2.25 -24.16
CA GLY A 705 -5.23 2.18 -25.44
C GLY A 705 -6.74 2.00 -25.29
N MET A 706 -7.18 1.09 -24.40
CA MET A 706 -8.60 0.90 -24.11
C MET A 706 -9.23 2.12 -23.44
N ALA A 707 -8.50 2.82 -22.56
CA ALA A 707 -8.93 4.08 -21.97
C ALA A 707 -9.13 5.18 -23.03
N ALA A 708 -8.23 5.28 -23.98
CA ALA A 708 -8.33 6.21 -25.12
C ALA A 708 -9.51 5.86 -26.04
N VAL A 709 -9.75 4.57 -26.32
CA VAL A 709 -10.95 4.11 -27.06
C VAL A 709 -12.22 4.52 -26.32
N ALA A 710 -12.26 4.41 -25.01
CA ALA A 710 -13.42 4.79 -24.19
C ALA A 710 -13.73 6.31 -24.29
N GLU A 711 -12.71 7.14 -24.48
CA GLU A 711 -12.84 8.59 -24.70
C GLU A 711 -13.08 8.97 -26.18
N GLY A 712 -12.92 8.03 -27.10
CA GLY A 712 -13.00 8.28 -28.54
C GLY A 712 -11.71 8.87 -29.14
N ASP A 713 -10.60 8.89 -28.36
CA ASP A 713 -9.28 9.32 -28.82
C ASP A 713 -8.55 8.16 -29.51
N TYR A 714 -8.87 7.98 -30.79
CA TYR A 714 -8.27 6.90 -31.60
C TYR A 714 -6.82 7.17 -32.01
N ASP A 715 -6.33 8.40 -31.89
CA ASP A 715 -4.93 8.77 -32.14
C ASP A 715 -4.04 8.18 -31.04
N THR A 716 -4.39 8.46 -29.79
CA THR A 716 -3.71 7.88 -28.62
C THR A 716 -3.90 6.36 -28.58
N ALA A 717 -5.11 5.86 -28.86
CA ALA A 717 -5.38 4.42 -28.86
C ALA A 717 -4.47 3.67 -29.85
N TYR A 718 -4.40 4.16 -31.11
CA TYR A 718 -3.51 3.58 -32.12
C TYR A 718 -2.05 3.59 -31.66
N THR A 719 -1.55 4.72 -31.16
CA THR A 719 -0.18 4.85 -30.67
C THR A 719 0.14 3.86 -29.55
N GLN A 720 -0.75 3.69 -28.59
CA GLN A 720 -0.57 2.74 -27.48
C GLN A 720 -0.58 1.30 -27.98
N PHE A 721 -1.52 0.91 -28.82
CA PHE A 721 -1.55 -0.47 -29.34
C PHE A 721 -0.38 -0.77 -30.27
N ARG A 722 0.01 0.19 -31.12
CA ARG A 722 1.16 0.04 -32.05
C ARG A 722 2.48 -0.13 -31.32
N SER A 723 2.65 0.57 -30.18
CA SER A 723 3.85 0.48 -29.37
C SER A 723 4.05 -0.89 -28.66
N ALA A 724 3.06 -1.78 -28.68
CA ALA A 724 3.23 -3.18 -28.28
C ALA A 724 4.03 -4.03 -29.31
N PHE A 725 4.43 -3.41 -30.41
CA PHE A 725 5.27 -3.98 -31.47
C PHE A 725 6.43 -3.03 -31.76
N THR A 726 7.57 -3.56 -32.15
CA THR A 726 8.75 -2.78 -32.56
C THR A 726 8.48 -2.03 -33.90
N ASP A 727 9.37 -1.16 -34.30
CA ASP A 727 9.29 -0.49 -35.61
C ASP A 727 9.32 -1.51 -36.77
N ASP A 728 10.07 -2.59 -36.61
CA ASP A 728 10.13 -3.70 -37.57
C ASP A 728 8.89 -4.62 -37.51
N GLY A 729 7.93 -4.37 -36.62
CA GLY A 729 6.69 -5.15 -36.45
C GLY A 729 6.85 -6.46 -35.64
N ASP A 730 7.96 -6.64 -34.94
CA ASP A 730 8.10 -7.77 -34.01
C ASP A 730 7.36 -7.48 -32.67
N PRO A 731 6.75 -8.50 -32.03
CA PRO A 731 6.06 -8.30 -30.77
C PRO A 731 7.04 -7.93 -29.65
N VAL A 732 6.71 -6.90 -28.86
CA VAL A 732 7.47 -6.54 -27.65
C VAL A 732 7.44 -7.68 -26.65
N HIS A 733 6.31 -8.39 -26.56
CA HIS A 733 6.16 -9.59 -25.76
C HIS A 733 5.55 -10.72 -26.59
N TYR A 734 6.22 -11.86 -26.62
CA TYR A 734 5.95 -13.00 -27.50
C TYR A 734 4.54 -13.61 -27.40
N HIS A 735 3.79 -13.30 -26.36
CA HIS A 735 2.41 -13.78 -26.14
C HIS A 735 1.41 -12.62 -26.04
N VAL A 736 1.63 -11.68 -25.12
CA VAL A 736 0.64 -10.63 -24.78
C VAL A 736 0.39 -9.66 -25.94
N SER A 737 1.43 -9.29 -26.72
CA SER A 737 1.29 -8.33 -27.83
C SER A 737 0.22 -8.74 -28.85
N TYR A 738 0.08 -10.01 -29.13
CA TYR A 738 -0.88 -10.51 -30.11
C TYR A 738 -2.35 -10.29 -29.70
N THR A 739 -2.63 -10.16 -28.40
CA THR A 739 -4.00 -9.86 -27.92
C THR A 739 -4.48 -8.46 -28.28
N LEU A 740 -3.59 -7.57 -28.76
CA LEU A 740 -3.90 -6.19 -29.12
C LEU A 740 -4.17 -5.99 -30.61
N LEU A 741 -3.97 -7.01 -31.45
CA LEU A 741 -4.03 -6.90 -32.92
C LEU A 741 -5.39 -6.40 -33.44
N ALA A 742 -6.48 -6.91 -32.90
CA ALA A 742 -7.82 -6.49 -33.30
C ALA A 742 -8.13 -5.03 -32.91
N GLU A 743 -7.69 -4.63 -31.71
CA GLU A 743 -7.87 -3.24 -31.24
C GLU A 743 -7.00 -2.26 -32.02
N LEU A 744 -5.77 -2.67 -32.37
CA LEU A 744 -4.90 -1.90 -33.25
C LEU A 744 -5.57 -1.69 -34.61
N ALA A 745 -6.12 -2.74 -35.22
CA ALA A 745 -6.84 -2.63 -36.49
C ALA A 745 -8.06 -1.70 -36.39
N ALA A 746 -8.84 -1.83 -35.31
CA ALA A 746 -9.99 -0.97 -35.05
C ALA A 746 -9.63 0.53 -34.90
N ALA A 747 -8.53 0.81 -34.22
CA ALA A 747 -8.02 2.19 -34.07
C ALA A 747 -7.40 2.71 -35.39
N ALA A 748 -6.68 1.87 -36.12
CA ALA A 748 -6.06 2.21 -37.40
C ALA A 748 -7.07 2.64 -38.47
N VAL A 749 -8.20 1.95 -38.59
CA VAL A 749 -9.29 2.30 -39.53
C VAL A 749 -9.82 3.70 -39.24
N ARG A 750 -9.95 4.09 -37.99
CA ARG A 750 -10.46 5.43 -37.59
C ARG A 750 -9.43 6.54 -37.77
N ARG A 751 -8.15 6.17 -37.75
CA ARG A 751 -7.03 7.10 -37.93
C ARG A 751 -6.52 7.21 -39.35
N GLY A 752 -6.93 6.34 -40.26
CA GLY A 752 -6.38 6.28 -41.62
C GLY A 752 -4.98 5.67 -41.71
N ARG A 753 -4.68 4.68 -40.84
CA ARG A 753 -3.42 3.95 -40.79
C ARG A 753 -3.59 2.46 -41.11
N GLN A 754 -4.50 2.15 -42.04
CA GLN A 754 -4.89 0.79 -42.40
C GLN A 754 -3.73 -0.05 -42.95
N GLU A 755 -2.84 0.54 -43.75
CA GLU A 755 -1.73 -0.15 -44.40
C GLU A 755 -0.73 -0.68 -43.34
N ASP A 756 -0.29 0.14 -42.41
CA ASP A 756 0.61 -0.29 -41.29
C ASP A 756 -0.01 -1.39 -40.44
N ALA A 757 -1.28 -1.25 -40.09
CA ALA A 757 -1.99 -2.26 -39.29
C ALA A 757 -2.17 -3.58 -40.05
N ALA A 758 -2.46 -3.53 -41.37
CA ALA A 758 -2.59 -4.72 -42.21
C ALA A 758 -1.27 -5.47 -42.35
N GLU A 759 -0.17 -4.77 -42.62
CA GLU A 759 1.16 -5.36 -42.73
C GLU A 759 1.55 -6.06 -41.39
N LEU A 760 1.35 -5.38 -40.26
CA LEU A 760 1.66 -5.89 -38.94
C LEU A 760 0.84 -7.15 -38.61
N LEU A 761 -0.45 -7.12 -38.91
CA LEU A 761 -1.37 -8.22 -38.66
C LEU A 761 -1.01 -9.45 -39.46
N GLU A 762 -0.71 -9.30 -40.78
CA GLU A 762 -0.32 -10.40 -41.64
C GLU A 762 1.10 -10.94 -41.26
N ARG A 763 2.02 -10.07 -40.85
CA ARG A 763 3.33 -10.49 -40.33
C ARG A 763 3.18 -11.33 -39.08
N SER A 764 2.32 -10.90 -38.13
CA SER A 764 2.01 -11.63 -36.91
C SER A 764 1.36 -12.99 -37.20
N ALA A 765 0.41 -13.03 -38.15
CA ALA A 765 -0.24 -14.28 -38.59
C ALA A 765 0.76 -15.27 -39.18
N ARG A 766 1.69 -14.81 -40.05
CA ARG A 766 2.74 -15.66 -40.62
C ARG A 766 3.71 -16.16 -39.55
N ARG A 767 4.11 -15.32 -38.59
CA ARG A 767 5.02 -15.70 -37.49
C ARG A 767 4.42 -16.78 -36.59
N LEU A 768 3.15 -16.69 -36.27
CA LEU A 768 2.43 -17.66 -35.43
C LEU A 768 2.11 -18.96 -36.18
N GLY A 769 1.84 -18.88 -37.47
CA GLY A 769 1.58 -20.06 -38.35
C GLY A 769 0.56 -21.02 -37.75
N THR A 770 0.91 -22.29 -37.67
CA THR A 770 0.08 -23.39 -37.11
C THR A 770 0.01 -23.35 -35.59
N GLY A 771 0.89 -22.61 -34.91
CA GLY A 771 0.87 -22.43 -33.44
C GLY A 771 -0.12 -21.39 -32.93
N MET A 772 -0.92 -20.80 -33.82
CA MET A 772 -1.91 -19.81 -33.46
C MET A 772 -3.06 -20.43 -32.66
N SER A 773 -3.35 -19.86 -31.48
CA SER A 773 -4.50 -20.28 -30.67
C SER A 773 -5.83 -19.90 -31.31
N ALA A 774 -6.93 -20.50 -30.85
CA ALA A 774 -8.27 -20.16 -31.31
C ALA A 774 -8.61 -18.67 -31.04
N ARG A 775 -8.22 -18.14 -29.87
CA ARG A 775 -8.42 -16.75 -29.51
C ARG A 775 -7.69 -15.79 -30.45
N VAL A 776 -6.40 -15.98 -30.63
CA VAL A 776 -5.58 -15.11 -31.49
C VAL A 776 -6.10 -15.17 -32.93
N ARG A 777 -6.58 -16.33 -33.40
CA ARG A 777 -7.20 -16.47 -34.73
C ARG A 777 -8.45 -15.61 -34.86
N THR A 778 -9.36 -15.64 -33.86
CA THR A 778 -10.57 -14.81 -33.90
C THR A 778 -10.24 -13.32 -33.88
N LEU A 779 -9.18 -12.90 -33.12
CA LEU A 779 -8.73 -11.50 -33.09
C LEU A 779 -8.11 -11.09 -34.46
N ILE A 780 -7.33 -11.95 -35.06
CA ILE A 780 -6.76 -11.70 -36.39
C ILE A 780 -7.87 -11.63 -37.45
N ASP A 781 -8.83 -12.55 -37.43
CA ASP A 781 -9.95 -12.52 -38.36
C ASP A 781 -10.84 -11.28 -38.18
N ARG A 782 -11.07 -10.82 -36.93
CA ARG A 782 -11.70 -9.52 -36.67
C ARG A 782 -10.87 -8.35 -37.24
N GLY A 783 -9.56 -8.37 -37.01
CA GLY A 783 -8.64 -7.35 -37.57
C GLY A 783 -8.67 -7.32 -39.08
N ARG A 784 -8.60 -8.50 -39.75
CA ARG A 784 -8.76 -8.63 -41.20
C ARG A 784 -10.08 -8.10 -41.70
N ALA A 785 -11.18 -8.44 -41.04
CA ALA A 785 -12.50 -7.94 -41.41
C ALA A 785 -12.59 -6.40 -41.39
N LEU A 786 -11.96 -5.76 -40.42
CA LEU A 786 -11.92 -4.30 -40.28
C LEU A 786 -11.06 -3.62 -41.35
N LEU A 787 -10.00 -4.26 -41.79
CA LEU A 787 -9.01 -3.73 -42.73
C LEU A 787 -9.27 -4.13 -44.18
N ALA A 788 -10.11 -5.12 -44.43
CA ALA A 788 -10.40 -5.64 -45.78
C ALA A 788 -11.31 -4.69 -46.60
N GLU A 789 -11.18 -4.80 -47.91
CA GLU A 789 -12.15 -4.23 -48.83
C GLU A 789 -13.56 -4.82 -48.55
N PRO A 790 -14.62 -4.01 -48.79
CA PRO A 790 -15.99 -4.41 -48.47
C PRO A 790 -16.42 -5.77 -48.98
N GLU A 791 -15.91 -6.22 -50.11
CA GLU A 791 -16.23 -7.51 -50.75
C GLU A 791 -15.72 -8.72 -49.94
N HIS A 792 -14.65 -8.56 -49.16
CA HIS A 792 -14.00 -9.64 -48.41
C HIS A 792 -14.27 -9.57 -46.92
N ALA A 793 -14.68 -8.41 -46.38
CA ALA A 793 -14.84 -8.18 -44.92
C ALA A 793 -15.79 -9.20 -44.28
N GLU A 794 -16.93 -9.52 -44.96
CA GLU A 794 -17.92 -10.43 -44.40
C GLU A 794 -17.40 -11.84 -44.15
N LEU A 795 -16.52 -12.34 -45.02
CA LEU A 795 -15.91 -13.65 -44.85
C LEU A 795 -15.16 -13.76 -43.53
N PHE A 796 -14.39 -12.73 -43.21
CA PHE A 796 -13.58 -12.68 -41.97
C PHE A 796 -14.43 -12.47 -40.72
N PHE A 797 -15.47 -11.60 -40.77
CA PHE A 797 -16.41 -11.46 -39.65
C PHE A 797 -17.12 -12.76 -39.33
N ARG A 798 -17.58 -13.49 -40.35
CA ARG A 798 -18.21 -14.80 -40.19
C ARG A 798 -17.24 -15.83 -39.64
N ALA A 799 -15.96 -15.83 -40.06
CA ALA A 799 -14.92 -16.70 -39.55
C ALA A 799 -14.66 -16.46 -38.07
N ALA A 800 -14.51 -15.19 -37.66
CA ALA A 800 -14.28 -14.79 -36.25
C ALA A 800 -15.45 -15.21 -35.34
N LEU A 801 -16.69 -15.12 -35.80
CA LEU A 801 -17.87 -15.45 -34.99
C LEU A 801 -18.27 -16.94 -35.02
N LYS A 802 -17.76 -17.72 -36.03
CA LYS A 802 -18.04 -19.15 -36.17
C LYS A 802 -17.27 -19.99 -35.16
N GLU A 803 -16.14 -19.48 -34.63
CA GLU A 803 -15.29 -20.23 -33.70
C GLU A 803 -16.05 -20.49 -32.36
N PRO A 804 -16.39 -21.76 -32.03
CA PRO A 804 -17.12 -22.05 -30.80
C PRO A 804 -16.39 -21.64 -29.54
N ALA A 805 -15.06 -21.70 -29.55
CA ALA A 805 -14.23 -21.28 -28.44
C ALA A 805 -14.37 -19.77 -28.13
N GLY A 806 -14.86 -18.96 -29.08
CA GLY A 806 -15.09 -17.53 -28.91
C GLY A 806 -16.08 -17.17 -27.80
N GLU A 807 -16.93 -18.12 -27.36
CA GLU A 807 -17.83 -17.89 -26.21
C GLU A 807 -17.11 -17.76 -24.88
N GLN A 808 -15.86 -18.19 -24.79
CA GLN A 808 -15.03 -18.04 -23.61
C GLN A 808 -14.59 -16.57 -23.38
N TRP A 809 -14.66 -15.72 -24.42
CA TRP A 809 -14.24 -14.32 -24.39
C TRP A 809 -15.41 -13.39 -24.75
N PRO A 810 -16.39 -13.22 -23.86
CA PRO A 810 -17.64 -12.53 -24.19
C PRO A 810 -17.43 -11.07 -24.61
N PHE A 811 -16.45 -10.37 -24.06
CA PHE A 811 -16.17 -9.00 -24.46
C PHE A 811 -15.61 -8.90 -25.89
N GLU A 812 -14.65 -9.73 -26.26
CA GLU A 812 -14.03 -9.76 -27.59
C GLU A 812 -15.05 -10.19 -28.67
N ARG A 813 -15.90 -11.16 -28.31
CA ARG A 813 -17.02 -11.60 -29.17
C ARG A 813 -18.05 -10.48 -29.40
N ALA A 814 -18.42 -9.77 -28.33
CA ALA A 814 -19.37 -8.65 -28.42
C ALA A 814 -18.80 -7.49 -29.26
N GLN A 815 -17.49 -7.24 -29.18
CA GLN A 815 -16.83 -6.26 -30.04
C GLN A 815 -16.87 -6.68 -31.52
N THR A 816 -16.65 -7.96 -31.81
CA THR A 816 -16.74 -8.50 -33.17
C THR A 816 -18.18 -8.40 -33.69
N GLN A 817 -19.18 -8.69 -32.86
CA GLN A 817 -20.60 -8.53 -33.21
C GLN A 817 -20.96 -7.05 -33.49
N LEU A 818 -20.43 -6.14 -32.66
CA LEU A 818 -20.63 -4.69 -32.85
C LEU A 818 -20.05 -4.22 -34.19
N ASP A 819 -18.78 -4.57 -34.45
CA ASP A 819 -18.07 -4.15 -35.67
C ASP A 819 -18.74 -4.76 -36.93
N TYR A 820 -19.16 -6.03 -36.88
CA TYR A 820 -19.89 -6.67 -38.00
C TYR A 820 -21.28 -6.05 -38.18
N GLY A 821 -22.00 -5.77 -37.12
CA GLY A 821 -23.29 -5.09 -37.16
C GLY A 821 -23.19 -3.68 -37.76
N GLU A 822 -22.15 -2.92 -37.38
CA GLU A 822 -21.84 -1.62 -37.95
C GLU A 822 -21.53 -1.71 -39.47
N TRP A 823 -20.72 -2.70 -39.87
CA TRP A 823 -20.42 -2.97 -41.26
C TRP A 823 -21.67 -3.31 -42.05
N LEU A 824 -22.54 -4.25 -41.60
CA LEU A 824 -23.82 -4.62 -42.27
C LEU A 824 -24.75 -3.42 -42.43
N ARG A 825 -24.84 -2.57 -41.37
CA ARG A 825 -25.66 -1.36 -41.45
C ARG A 825 -25.15 -0.42 -42.56
N ARG A 826 -23.84 -0.25 -42.68
CA ARG A 826 -23.20 0.56 -43.75
C ARG A 826 -23.49 -0.04 -45.15
N GLN A 827 -23.59 -1.36 -45.26
CA GLN A 827 -23.99 -2.08 -46.46
C GLN A 827 -25.50 -2.07 -46.67
N ARG A 828 -26.27 -1.30 -45.86
CA ARG A 828 -27.73 -1.22 -45.88
C ARG A 828 -28.48 -2.55 -45.56
N ARG A 829 -27.79 -3.55 -44.99
CA ARG A 829 -28.32 -4.86 -44.55
C ARG A 829 -28.80 -4.79 -43.09
N ILE A 830 -29.74 -3.85 -42.83
CA ILE A 830 -30.19 -3.47 -41.51
C ILE A 830 -30.82 -4.65 -40.75
N THR A 831 -31.62 -5.52 -41.43
CA THR A 831 -32.26 -6.67 -40.80
C THR A 831 -31.25 -7.66 -40.21
N GLU A 832 -30.11 -7.83 -40.84
CA GLU A 832 -29.04 -8.72 -40.39
C GLU A 832 -28.15 -8.04 -39.34
N ALA A 833 -28.02 -6.72 -39.38
CA ALA A 833 -27.25 -5.94 -38.40
C ALA A 833 -27.90 -5.98 -37.00
N ARG A 834 -29.26 -5.88 -36.94
CA ARG A 834 -30.00 -5.75 -35.69
C ARG A 834 -29.71 -6.83 -34.64
N PRO A 835 -29.78 -8.14 -34.94
CA PRO A 835 -29.54 -9.18 -33.96
C PRO A 835 -28.09 -9.14 -33.41
N LEU A 836 -27.10 -8.82 -34.24
CA LEU A 836 -25.69 -8.71 -33.82
C LEU A 836 -25.47 -7.52 -32.89
N LEU A 837 -26.02 -6.35 -33.24
CA LEU A 837 -25.93 -5.15 -32.42
C LEU A 837 -26.66 -5.31 -31.07
N SER A 838 -27.84 -6.00 -31.08
CA SER A 838 -28.55 -6.28 -29.83
C SER A 838 -27.81 -7.24 -28.91
N ALA A 839 -27.23 -8.32 -29.45
CA ALA A 839 -26.42 -9.26 -28.67
C ALA A 839 -25.14 -8.60 -28.09
N ALA A 840 -24.49 -7.73 -28.88
CA ALA A 840 -23.37 -6.96 -28.42
C ALA A 840 -23.77 -6.02 -27.25
N LEU A 841 -24.88 -5.28 -27.41
CA LEU A 841 -25.37 -4.37 -26.37
C LEU A 841 -25.69 -5.11 -25.07
N GLU A 842 -26.42 -6.24 -25.16
CA GLU A 842 -26.75 -7.07 -23.99
C GLU A 842 -25.48 -7.52 -23.25
N THR A 843 -24.48 -7.96 -23.99
CA THR A 843 -23.20 -8.39 -23.41
C THR A 843 -22.47 -7.23 -22.75
N PHE A 844 -22.37 -6.06 -23.40
CA PHE A 844 -21.70 -4.89 -22.81
C PHE A 844 -22.44 -4.37 -21.55
N GLN A 845 -23.76 -4.43 -21.55
CA GLN A 845 -24.56 -4.07 -20.36
C GLN A 845 -24.29 -5.01 -19.19
N ARG A 846 -24.29 -6.32 -19.45
CA ARG A 846 -24.00 -7.34 -18.43
C ARG A 846 -22.57 -7.20 -17.87
N LEU A 847 -21.60 -6.84 -18.71
CA LEU A 847 -20.21 -6.62 -18.32
C LEU A 847 -19.97 -5.24 -17.65
N GLY A 848 -20.89 -4.30 -17.78
CA GLY A 848 -20.71 -2.91 -17.36
C GLY A 848 -19.78 -2.10 -18.28
N ALA A 849 -19.53 -2.54 -19.50
CA ALA A 849 -18.68 -1.89 -20.49
C ALA A 849 -19.39 -0.67 -21.12
N ARG A 850 -19.53 0.41 -20.35
CA ARG A 850 -20.36 1.58 -20.70
C ARG A 850 -20.01 2.19 -22.07
N PRO A 851 -18.74 2.48 -22.42
CA PRO A 851 -18.39 3.12 -23.71
C PRO A 851 -18.83 2.28 -24.91
N TRP A 852 -18.62 0.96 -24.84
CA TRP A 852 -19.01 0.05 -25.92
C TRP A 852 -20.53 -0.14 -25.97
N GLY A 853 -21.20 -0.17 -24.83
CA GLY A 853 -22.65 -0.20 -24.75
C GLY A 853 -23.29 1.05 -25.36
N GLU A 854 -22.70 2.23 -25.15
CA GLU A 854 -23.16 3.48 -25.75
C GLU A 854 -22.96 3.49 -27.28
N ARG A 855 -21.83 2.98 -27.77
CA ARG A 855 -21.58 2.80 -29.20
C ARG A 855 -22.59 1.81 -29.82
N ALA A 856 -22.85 0.68 -29.18
CA ALA A 856 -23.84 -0.30 -29.67
C ALA A 856 -25.27 0.29 -29.70
N ARG A 857 -25.63 1.10 -28.69
CA ARG A 857 -26.94 1.82 -28.70
C ARG A 857 -27.02 2.83 -29.85
N ALA A 858 -25.94 3.56 -30.11
CA ALA A 858 -25.90 4.53 -31.23
C ALA A 858 -26.10 3.82 -32.57
N GLU A 859 -25.45 2.68 -32.79
CA GLU A 859 -25.61 1.88 -34.00
C GLU A 859 -27.00 1.27 -34.15
N LEU A 860 -27.64 0.80 -33.06
CA LEU A 860 -29.01 0.32 -33.04
C LEU A 860 -30.01 1.43 -33.38
N ARG A 861 -29.83 2.63 -32.83
CA ARG A 861 -30.67 3.81 -33.22
C ARG A 861 -30.50 4.13 -34.69
N ALA A 862 -29.28 4.10 -35.20
CA ALA A 862 -29.02 4.30 -36.66
C ALA A 862 -29.58 3.18 -37.52
N ALA A 863 -29.82 1.98 -36.94
CA ALA A 863 -30.50 0.87 -37.59
C ALA A 863 -32.04 0.91 -37.41
N GLY A 864 -32.59 1.98 -36.85
CA GLY A 864 -34.07 2.17 -36.69
C GLY A 864 -34.68 1.35 -35.54
N ILE A 865 -33.91 1.01 -34.50
CA ILE A 865 -34.44 0.41 -33.27
C ILE A 865 -34.40 1.47 -32.15
N GLU A 866 -35.56 1.76 -31.56
CA GLU A 866 -35.58 2.49 -30.29
C GLU A 866 -35.11 1.55 -29.17
N VAL A 867 -33.86 1.76 -28.72
CA VAL A 867 -33.33 1.05 -27.56
C VAL A 867 -33.74 1.86 -26.33
N GLY A 868 -34.69 1.35 -25.57
CA GLY A 868 -35.07 1.91 -24.28
C GLY A 868 -33.86 1.95 -23.35
N GLY A 869 -33.22 3.10 -23.32
CA GLY A 869 -32.36 3.47 -22.17
C GLY A 869 -33.29 4.14 -21.17
N VAL A 870 -33.22 3.82 -19.91
CA VAL A 870 -33.88 4.54 -18.83
C VAL A 870 -33.20 5.92 -18.70
N VAL A 871 -33.50 6.78 -19.68
CA VAL A 871 -33.56 8.23 -19.46
C VAL A 871 -35.06 8.49 -19.34
N PRO A 872 -35.56 9.18 -18.33
CA PRO A 872 -36.96 9.58 -18.34
C PRO A 872 -37.24 10.23 -19.69
N THR A 873 -38.14 9.68 -20.44
CA THR A 873 -38.50 10.05 -21.81
C THR A 873 -38.72 11.57 -21.96
N ALA A 874 -39.17 12.18 -20.89
CA ALA A 874 -39.40 13.59 -20.75
C ALA A 874 -38.16 14.51 -20.91
N PHE A 875 -36.93 14.10 -20.52
CA PHE A 875 -35.72 14.93 -20.67
C PHE A 875 -35.11 14.80 -22.07
N ALA A 876 -35.20 13.60 -22.65
CA ALA A 876 -34.72 13.34 -24.02
C ALA A 876 -35.60 14.01 -25.09
N GLU A 877 -36.88 14.28 -24.79
CA GLU A 877 -37.81 15.02 -25.64
C GLU A 877 -37.57 16.55 -25.64
N LEU A 878 -36.71 17.04 -24.77
CA LEU A 878 -36.36 18.46 -24.72
C LEU A 878 -35.35 18.78 -25.86
N SER A 879 -35.53 19.96 -26.49
CA SER A 879 -34.54 20.44 -27.45
C SER A 879 -33.18 20.63 -26.75
N PRO A 880 -32.06 20.56 -27.47
CA PRO A 880 -30.71 20.80 -26.90
C PRO A 880 -30.61 22.09 -26.08
N GLN A 881 -31.26 23.16 -26.55
CA GLN A 881 -31.32 24.44 -25.84
C GLN A 881 -32.12 24.34 -24.53
N GLN A 882 -33.24 23.63 -24.55
CA GLN A 882 -34.06 23.38 -23.35
C GLN A 882 -33.31 22.52 -22.31
N GLN A 883 -32.55 21.52 -22.76
CA GLN A 883 -31.70 20.70 -21.88
C GLN A 883 -30.62 21.55 -21.18
N GLN A 884 -29.94 22.42 -21.91
CA GLN A 884 -28.95 23.34 -21.34
C GLN A 884 -29.58 24.29 -20.32
N ILE A 885 -30.76 24.87 -20.63
CA ILE A 885 -31.45 25.76 -19.70
C ILE A 885 -31.83 25.01 -18.40
N VAL A 886 -32.35 23.78 -18.52
CA VAL A 886 -32.72 22.94 -17.37
C VAL A 886 -31.49 22.59 -16.52
N GLN A 887 -30.38 22.20 -17.14
CA GLN A 887 -29.12 21.88 -16.41
C GLN A 887 -28.57 23.09 -15.64
N LEU A 888 -28.58 24.28 -16.24
CA LEU A 888 -28.12 25.50 -15.59
C LEU A 888 -29.10 25.91 -14.46
N ALA A 889 -30.39 25.76 -14.67
CA ALA A 889 -31.42 26.05 -13.66
C ALA A 889 -31.35 25.08 -12.47
N ALA A 890 -31.06 23.79 -12.69
CA ALA A 890 -30.85 22.79 -11.66
C ALA A 890 -29.61 23.09 -10.79
N ARG A 891 -28.59 23.72 -11.39
CA ARG A 891 -27.39 24.23 -10.66
C ARG A 891 -27.64 25.51 -9.85
N GLY A 892 -28.88 26.00 -9.84
CA GLY A 892 -29.28 27.16 -9.04
C GLY A 892 -29.10 28.53 -9.70
N LEU A 893 -28.67 28.60 -10.98
CA LEU A 893 -28.53 29.87 -11.69
C LEU A 893 -29.89 30.55 -11.93
N THR A 894 -29.96 31.85 -11.76
CA THR A 894 -31.16 32.68 -12.07
C THR A 894 -31.42 32.78 -13.57
N ASN A 895 -32.64 33.14 -13.99
CA ASN A 895 -32.94 33.31 -15.42
C ASN A 895 -32.06 34.37 -16.09
N ARG A 896 -31.59 35.35 -15.33
CA ARG A 896 -30.66 36.37 -15.80
C ARG A 896 -29.28 35.78 -16.09
N GLU A 897 -28.71 35.05 -15.18
CA GLU A 897 -27.40 34.40 -15.32
C GLU A 897 -27.42 33.33 -16.43
N ILE A 898 -28.53 32.60 -16.57
CA ILE A 898 -28.70 31.64 -17.66
C ILE A 898 -28.77 32.38 -18.98
N GLY A 899 -29.51 33.53 -19.04
CA GLY A 899 -29.64 34.36 -20.21
C GLY A 899 -28.28 34.93 -20.64
N GLU A 900 -27.46 35.40 -19.72
CA GLU A 900 -26.10 35.88 -19.99
C GLU A 900 -25.20 34.78 -20.56
N LYS A 901 -25.29 33.56 -20.02
CA LYS A 901 -24.47 32.43 -20.51
C LYS A 901 -24.90 31.88 -21.87
N LEU A 902 -26.20 31.91 -22.17
CA LEU A 902 -26.75 31.32 -23.41
C LEU A 902 -27.12 32.38 -24.46
N PHE A 903 -26.80 33.64 -24.21
CA PHE A 903 -27.17 34.79 -25.08
C PHE A 903 -28.69 34.90 -25.31
N LEU A 904 -29.48 34.69 -24.25
CA LEU A 904 -30.94 34.74 -24.28
C LEU A 904 -31.45 35.83 -23.34
N SER A 905 -32.66 36.35 -23.64
CA SER A 905 -33.30 37.22 -22.65
C SER A 905 -33.79 36.44 -21.42
N PRO A 906 -33.76 37.02 -20.19
CA PRO A 906 -34.30 36.36 -19.00
C PRO A 906 -35.76 35.92 -19.14
N ARG A 907 -36.54 36.62 -19.98
CA ARG A 907 -37.90 36.28 -20.32
C ARG A 907 -37.99 35.06 -21.25
N THR A 908 -37.06 34.92 -22.19
CA THR A 908 -36.98 33.74 -23.04
C THR A 908 -36.62 32.49 -22.22
N VAL A 909 -35.64 32.59 -21.30
CA VAL A 909 -35.30 31.53 -20.37
C VAL A 909 -36.50 31.10 -19.52
N GLY A 910 -37.27 32.07 -18.98
CA GLY A 910 -38.48 31.82 -18.21
C GLY A 910 -39.55 31.09 -19.07
N SER A 911 -39.73 31.50 -20.32
CA SER A 911 -40.67 30.86 -21.24
C SER A 911 -40.25 29.40 -21.57
N HIS A 912 -38.96 29.14 -21.74
CA HIS A 912 -38.49 27.75 -21.91
C HIS A 912 -38.74 26.91 -20.68
N LEU A 913 -38.40 27.38 -19.48
CA LEU A 913 -38.66 26.68 -18.24
C LEU A 913 -40.15 26.38 -18.03
N TYR A 914 -41.01 27.36 -18.29
CA TYR A 914 -42.46 27.20 -18.18
C TYR A 914 -42.99 26.08 -19.09
N ARG A 915 -42.47 25.93 -20.31
CA ARG A 915 -42.85 24.85 -21.25
C ARG A 915 -42.24 23.50 -20.88
N VAL A 916 -41.14 23.49 -20.16
CA VAL A 916 -40.41 22.29 -19.79
C VAL A 916 -40.96 21.65 -18.51
N PHE A 917 -41.44 22.45 -17.54
CA PHE A 917 -41.98 21.93 -16.28
C PHE A 917 -43.07 20.87 -16.43
N PRO A 918 -44.09 21.06 -17.28
CA PRO A 918 -45.10 20.03 -17.50
C PRO A 918 -44.52 18.78 -18.17
N LYS A 919 -43.51 18.92 -19.04
CA LYS A 919 -42.88 17.79 -19.72
C LYS A 919 -42.04 16.95 -18.76
N LEU A 920 -41.45 17.57 -17.73
CA LEU A 920 -40.68 16.90 -16.69
C LEU A 920 -41.54 16.45 -15.49
N GLY A 921 -42.87 16.70 -15.51
CA GLY A 921 -43.80 16.36 -14.42
C GLY A 921 -43.56 17.14 -13.12
N ILE A 922 -42.94 18.35 -13.21
CA ILE A 922 -42.65 19.19 -12.05
C ILE A 922 -43.48 20.49 -12.06
N THR A 923 -43.73 21.01 -10.87
CA THR A 923 -44.52 22.24 -10.68
C THR A 923 -43.69 23.43 -10.18
N ALA A 924 -42.50 23.18 -9.67
CA ALA A 924 -41.63 24.18 -9.10
C ALA A 924 -40.17 24.05 -9.58
N ARG A 925 -39.47 25.19 -9.67
CA ARG A 925 -38.05 25.25 -10.07
C ARG A 925 -37.13 24.48 -9.12
N SER A 926 -37.42 24.45 -7.82
CA SER A 926 -36.66 23.67 -6.82
C SER A 926 -36.56 22.19 -7.10
N GLN A 927 -37.57 21.62 -7.77
CA GLN A 927 -37.61 20.20 -8.14
C GLN A 927 -36.69 19.84 -9.31
N LEU A 928 -36.18 20.83 -10.07
CA LEU A 928 -35.27 20.60 -11.19
C LEU A 928 -33.97 19.93 -10.74
N ARG A 929 -33.50 20.23 -9.54
CA ARG A 929 -32.27 19.64 -8.99
C ARG A 929 -32.44 18.13 -8.81
N ASP A 930 -33.52 17.72 -8.14
CA ASP A 930 -33.80 16.30 -7.84
C ASP A 930 -34.02 15.50 -9.12
N VAL A 931 -34.69 16.08 -10.13
CA VAL A 931 -34.88 15.46 -11.44
C VAL A 931 -33.57 15.29 -12.20
N VAL A 932 -32.71 16.29 -12.22
CA VAL A 932 -31.42 16.22 -12.92
C VAL A 932 -30.41 15.33 -12.18
N GLU A 933 -30.40 15.34 -10.85
CA GLU A 933 -29.57 14.42 -10.03
C GLU A 933 -30.08 12.97 -10.15
N GLY A 934 -31.40 12.74 -10.18
CA GLY A 934 -31.98 11.41 -10.45
C GLY A 934 -31.65 10.88 -11.84
N ILE A 935 -31.53 11.75 -12.84
CA ILE A 935 -31.11 11.43 -14.19
C ILE A 935 -29.62 11.10 -14.26
N LEU A 936 -28.77 11.81 -13.52
CA LEU A 936 -27.32 11.61 -13.48
C LEU A 936 -26.91 10.40 -12.61
N SER A 937 -27.66 10.09 -11.57
CA SER A 937 -27.41 8.99 -10.63
C SER A 937 -28.06 7.64 -11.02
N GLY A 938 -28.87 7.58 -12.06
CA GLY A 938 -29.53 6.34 -12.51
C GLY A 938 -30.54 5.74 -11.53
N THR A 939 -30.93 6.46 -10.48
CA THR A 939 -31.97 6.07 -9.52
C THR A 939 -33.30 6.71 -9.90
N GLY A 940 -34.05 6.04 -10.76
CA GLY A 940 -35.43 6.39 -11.02
C GLY A 940 -36.26 6.18 -9.76
N VAL A 941 -36.86 7.26 -9.26
CA VAL A 941 -37.89 7.23 -8.23
C VAL A 941 -39.07 6.47 -8.80
N GLN A 942 -39.34 5.26 -8.29
CA GLN A 942 -40.66 4.64 -8.37
C GLN A 942 -41.54 5.36 -7.33
N GLY A 943 -42.52 6.10 -7.78
CA GLY A 943 -43.65 6.62 -7.03
C GLY A 943 -44.92 6.28 -7.77
#